data_c3d78d325564d5da966f6c0f75a3a050
#
_entry.id   c3d78d325564d5da966f6c0f75a3a050
#
_cell.length_a   1.000
_cell.length_b   1.000
_cell.length_c   1.000
_cell.angle_alpha   90.00
_cell.angle_beta   90.00
_cell.angle_gamma   90.00
#
_symmetry.space_group_name_H-M   'P 1'
#
loop_
_entity.id
_entity.type
_entity.pdbx_description
1 polymer ?
#
loop_
_entity_poly.entity_id
_entity_poly.type
_entity_poly.pdbx_seq_one_letter_code
_entity_poly.pdbx_strand_id
1 'polypeptide(L)'
;MKRLTLICLLLFFVAFIAKAQKRYDKLTYPKLDNFQKPKVKTFTIGNGIKFFMIEDHELPLIKINVNVRTGGVLVPNDKAGLASITGTVIRSGGTKNISADSLNTLLEDNAASMETSIGFSSGSANMNVLKKDFDKLLPVFVDLMTHPALPKDKIELAKKHQKSSISRRNDQIDQIGHREYQRLIYGKNSIYGRNTEYETVNNITRSDIVNFYHKSFTGKNMMIGVVGDFNSSDMKKKLKDAFGKIPAGTKNKLNFPNVKKKDQASINFINKPDVNQSLVLVGHVGGLRTNPDYSKIQVMNQVLSGGFSGRILQKIRTDLGLSYSPGGKYEMNTFYPGLFYVQVKTKSSTTSKVIDAVKEVINNIRNNPISQKELQDTKDQILNSAVFRYDSYQKVLNQQMSYDYRGLPKDAFQQYIQGVKSTTIKDVQHVANKYLHPERLQILVVGNKDQIGDQLKKYGKVNTIDISIPQPGENNKKVVKGDAAKGKKLLDKMANAVIKRDIDLNSLTVSGKITQSQAGQQRTISTTMTVNYPDAIEQTIQTAMGKVHLSYKNGKGTMKAGGQERPLPPQMAKNLKSTLNRSFVSIALNAGKLNPQFLGTEKVDKNTYDQVSVNVDGTDVMLLLDPKTYYPEVTRYKQFLPSQGKQVTVENHNSDWKTNGGVVYPHTQVTLVDGKKRAEADYKSHKVNE
;
A
#
# COMPACT_ATOMS: atom_id res chain seq x y z
N MET A 1 -60.39 29.42 -33.24
CA MET A 1 -60.36 27.95 -33.41
C MET A 1 -58.93 27.35 -33.35
N LYS A 2 -57.90 27.84 -34.07
CA LYS A 2 -56.53 27.23 -34.08
C LYS A 2 -55.82 27.16 -32.72
N ARG A 3 -56.06 28.11 -31.80
CA ARG A 3 -55.43 28.06 -30.44
C ARG A 3 -56.11 27.06 -29.51
N LEU A 4 -57.38 26.79 -29.66
CA LEU A 4 -58.13 25.82 -28.86
C LEU A 4 -57.72 24.38 -29.23
N THR A 5 -57.55 24.16 -30.57
CA THR A 5 -57.09 22.85 -31.08
C THR A 5 -55.65 22.50 -30.61
N LEU A 6 -54.74 23.49 -30.52
CA LEU A 6 -53.40 23.29 -30.06
C LEU A 6 -53.36 22.96 -28.56
N ILE A 7 -54.22 23.59 -27.75
CA ILE A 7 -54.31 23.29 -26.28
C ILE A 7 -54.89 21.88 -26.04
N CYS A 8 -55.90 21.49 -26.84
CA CYS A 8 -56.50 20.15 -26.78
C CYS A 8 -55.45 19.06 -27.20
N LEU A 9 -54.61 19.34 -28.23
CA LEU A 9 -53.51 18.42 -28.62
C LEU A 9 -52.43 18.32 -27.55
N LEU A 10 -52.05 19.42 -26.91
CA LEU A 10 -51.09 19.42 -25.79
C LEU A 10 -51.62 18.67 -24.56
N LEU A 11 -52.89 18.83 -24.22
CA LEU A 11 -53.55 18.10 -23.13
C LEU A 11 -53.67 16.61 -23.45
N PHE A 12 -53.88 16.22 -24.72
CA PHE A 12 -53.89 14.82 -25.15
C PHE A 12 -52.49 14.19 -25.06
N PHE A 13 -51.44 14.94 -25.39
CA PHE A 13 -50.04 14.48 -25.24
C PHE A 13 -49.62 14.31 -23.77
N VAL A 14 -50.05 15.23 -22.88
CA VAL A 14 -49.80 15.14 -21.45
C VAL A 14 -50.54 13.94 -20.81
N ALA A 15 -51.77 13.65 -21.28
CA ALA A 15 -52.54 12.48 -20.82
C ALA A 15 -51.94 11.14 -21.27
N PHE A 16 -51.19 11.10 -22.39
CA PHE A 16 -50.48 9.91 -22.85
C PHE A 16 -49.19 9.67 -22.06
N ILE A 17 -48.51 10.73 -21.61
CA ILE A 17 -47.30 10.64 -20.80
C ILE A 17 -47.63 10.19 -19.36
N ALA A 18 -48.82 10.53 -18.85
CA ALA A 18 -49.23 10.16 -17.48
C ALA A 18 -49.55 8.68 -17.26
N LYS A 19 -49.64 7.85 -18.32
CA LYS A 19 -49.89 6.41 -18.20
C LYS A 19 -48.61 5.55 -18.15
N ALA A 20 -47.41 6.15 -18.17
CA ALA A 20 -46.18 5.41 -18.45
C ALA A 20 -45.37 4.95 -17.24
N GLN A 21 -45.76 5.25 -16.01
CA GLN A 21 -45.01 4.74 -14.86
C GLN A 21 -45.92 3.98 -13.89
N LYS A 22 -45.89 2.65 -14.02
CA LYS A 22 -46.28 1.83 -12.87
C LYS A 22 -45.33 2.12 -11.74
N ARG A 23 -45.86 2.43 -10.54
CA ARG A 23 -45.02 2.54 -9.35
C ARG A 23 -44.17 1.24 -9.21
N TYR A 24 -42.94 1.38 -8.76
CA TYR A 24 -41.98 0.26 -8.64
C TYR A 24 -42.54 -0.93 -7.84
N ASP A 25 -43.45 -0.65 -6.87
CA ASP A 25 -44.14 -1.63 -6.04
C ASP A 25 -45.28 -2.38 -6.78
N LYS A 26 -45.67 -1.92 -7.98
CA LYS A 26 -46.69 -2.56 -8.85
C LYS A 26 -46.09 -3.21 -10.10
N LEU A 27 -44.77 -3.27 -10.20
CA LEU A 27 -44.10 -3.99 -11.27
C LEU A 27 -44.19 -5.52 -10.97
N THR A 28 -44.83 -6.24 -11.88
CA THR A 28 -44.83 -7.70 -11.86
C THR A 28 -43.63 -8.20 -12.64
N TYR A 29 -42.73 -8.87 -11.97
CA TYR A 29 -41.61 -9.51 -12.64
C TYR A 29 -41.96 -10.95 -13.00
N PRO A 30 -41.56 -11.46 -14.19
CA PRO A 30 -41.69 -12.87 -14.49
C PRO A 30 -40.96 -13.70 -13.41
N LYS A 31 -41.48 -14.91 -13.13
CA LYS A 31 -40.74 -15.84 -12.31
C LYS A 31 -39.40 -16.08 -12.96
N LEU A 32 -38.33 -15.97 -12.17
CA LEU A 32 -36.99 -16.33 -12.65
C LEU A 32 -37.00 -17.80 -13.06
N ASP A 33 -36.70 -18.07 -14.32
CA ASP A 33 -36.50 -19.43 -14.81
C ASP A 33 -35.36 -20.09 -14.01
N ASN A 34 -35.46 -21.42 -13.86
CA ASN A 34 -34.40 -22.17 -13.26
C ASN A 34 -33.14 -22.06 -14.13
N PHE A 35 -32.18 -21.27 -13.68
CA PHE A 35 -30.91 -21.10 -14.36
C PHE A 35 -30.22 -22.45 -14.52
N GLN A 36 -30.14 -22.95 -15.76
CA GLN A 36 -29.40 -24.16 -16.08
C GLN A 36 -27.92 -23.83 -16.26
N LYS A 37 -27.14 -24.26 -15.29
CA LYS A 37 -25.70 -24.09 -15.34
C LYS A 37 -25.10 -24.88 -16.48
N PRO A 38 -24.29 -24.28 -17.39
CA PRO A 38 -23.64 -25.00 -18.46
C PRO A 38 -22.73 -26.12 -17.92
N LYS A 39 -22.70 -27.23 -18.63
CA LYS A 39 -21.91 -28.40 -18.23
C LYS A 39 -20.46 -28.16 -18.50
N VAL A 40 -19.61 -28.16 -17.46
CA VAL A 40 -18.16 -28.10 -17.60
C VAL A 40 -17.61 -29.49 -17.94
N LYS A 41 -16.98 -29.67 -19.11
CA LYS A 41 -16.29 -30.90 -19.49
C LYS A 41 -14.93 -30.93 -18.80
N THR A 42 -14.54 -32.05 -18.18
CA THR A 42 -13.24 -32.16 -17.47
C THR A 42 -12.48 -33.41 -17.88
N PHE A 43 -11.15 -33.30 -17.95
CA PHE A 43 -10.25 -34.44 -18.15
C PHE A 43 -8.89 -34.15 -17.53
N THR A 44 -8.09 -35.20 -17.32
CA THR A 44 -6.70 -35.08 -16.81
C THR A 44 -5.77 -35.79 -17.79
N ILE A 45 -4.58 -35.24 -18.00
CA ILE A 45 -3.54 -35.87 -18.84
C ILE A 45 -2.44 -36.50 -17.98
N GLY A 46 -1.56 -37.28 -18.57
CA GLY A 46 -0.58 -38.12 -17.86
C GLY A 46 0.37 -37.38 -16.93
N ASN A 47 0.69 -36.10 -17.18
CA ASN A 47 1.54 -35.29 -16.34
C ASN A 47 0.79 -34.65 -15.14
N GLY A 48 -0.51 -34.93 -14.97
CA GLY A 48 -1.31 -34.46 -13.86
C GLY A 48 -2.06 -33.15 -14.08
N ILE A 49 -1.93 -32.50 -15.23
CA ILE A 49 -2.71 -31.30 -15.56
C ILE A 49 -4.17 -31.67 -15.71
N LYS A 50 -5.04 -30.96 -14.96
CA LYS A 50 -6.48 -31.08 -15.05
C LYS A 50 -7.07 -29.95 -15.89
N PHE A 51 -7.88 -30.33 -16.88
CA PHE A 51 -8.54 -29.40 -17.79
C PHE A 51 -10.02 -29.28 -17.50
N PHE A 52 -10.54 -28.07 -17.74
CA PHE A 52 -11.94 -27.70 -17.66
C PHE A 52 -12.30 -26.98 -18.95
N MET A 53 -13.39 -27.38 -19.62
CA MET A 53 -13.76 -26.80 -20.92
C MET A 53 -15.24 -26.48 -20.97
N ILE A 54 -15.57 -25.35 -21.60
CA ILE A 54 -16.93 -24.96 -21.97
C ILE A 54 -16.90 -24.43 -23.40
N GLU A 55 -17.71 -24.99 -24.28
CA GLU A 55 -17.93 -24.47 -25.62
C GLU A 55 -18.85 -23.26 -25.53
N ASP A 56 -18.47 -22.18 -26.21
CA ASP A 56 -19.19 -20.90 -26.29
C ASP A 56 -19.03 -20.34 -27.70
N HIS A 57 -20.07 -20.46 -28.52
CA HIS A 57 -20.04 -20.06 -29.92
C HIS A 57 -20.62 -18.65 -30.16
N GLU A 58 -20.87 -17.88 -29.11
CA GLU A 58 -21.42 -16.54 -29.22
C GLU A 58 -20.45 -15.56 -29.89
N LEU A 59 -19.17 -15.68 -29.58
CA LEU A 59 -18.11 -14.85 -30.17
C LEU A 59 -16.95 -15.74 -30.65
N PRO A 60 -16.26 -15.36 -31.75
CA PRO A 60 -15.13 -16.11 -32.28
C PRO A 60 -13.86 -15.91 -31.44
N LEU A 61 -13.97 -16.14 -30.13
CA LEU A 61 -12.90 -15.97 -29.15
C LEU A 61 -12.60 -17.28 -28.43
N ILE A 62 -11.34 -17.48 -28.05
CA ILE A 62 -10.92 -18.55 -27.16
C ILE A 62 -10.11 -17.94 -26.02
N LYS A 63 -10.48 -18.29 -24.78
CA LYS A 63 -9.79 -17.86 -23.56
C LYS A 63 -9.23 -19.08 -22.84
N ILE A 64 -7.96 -19.01 -22.47
CA ILE A 64 -7.32 -19.99 -21.58
C ILE A 64 -6.98 -19.33 -20.27
N ASN A 65 -7.36 -19.96 -19.15
CA ASN A 65 -6.98 -19.56 -17.80
C ASN A 65 -6.22 -20.71 -17.16
N VAL A 66 -4.96 -20.50 -16.82
CA VAL A 66 -4.15 -21.43 -16.05
C VAL A 66 -4.12 -20.98 -14.60
N ASN A 67 -4.45 -21.89 -13.70
CA ASN A 67 -4.28 -21.68 -12.25
C ASN A 67 -3.12 -22.56 -11.79
N VAL A 68 -2.11 -21.94 -11.18
CA VAL A 68 -0.89 -22.63 -10.73
C VAL A 68 -0.86 -22.67 -9.21
N ARG A 69 -0.65 -23.88 -8.65
CA ARG A 69 -0.54 -24.12 -7.20
C ARG A 69 0.83 -23.65 -6.70
N THR A 70 0.93 -22.35 -6.44
CA THR A 70 2.13 -21.63 -5.99
C THR A 70 1.71 -20.38 -5.21
N GLY A 71 2.65 -19.51 -4.89
CA GLY A 71 2.34 -18.20 -4.32
C GLY A 71 3.35 -17.70 -3.30
N GLY A 72 3.13 -16.48 -2.84
CA GLY A 72 3.93 -15.84 -1.80
C GLY A 72 4.00 -16.66 -0.50
N VAL A 73 3.01 -17.51 -0.24
CA VAL A 73 3.00 -18.44 0.90
C VAL A 73 4.20 -19.42 0.91
N LEU A 74 4.79 -19.69 -0.25
CA LEU A 74 5.96 -20.57 -0.41
C LEU A 74 7.31 -19.82 -0.34
N VAL A 75 7.26 -18.49 -0.25
CA VAL A 75 8.44 -17.64 -0.29
C VAL A 75 9.01 -17.44 1.12
N PRO A 76 10.33 -17.57 1.33
CA PRO A 76 10.98 -17.22 2.59
C PRO A 76 10.77 -15.75 2.99
N ASN A 77 10.84 -15.45 4.30
CA ASN A 77 10.56 -14.09 4.79
C ASN A 77 11.56 -13.05 4.26
N ASP A 78 12.82 -13.41 4.14
CA ASP A 78 13.91 -12.57 3.65
C ASP A 78 13.87 -12.30 2.14
N LYS A 79 12.96 -12.97 1.41
CA LYS A 79 12.75 -12.81 -0.03
C LYS A 79 11.30 -12.44 -0.39
N ALA A 80 10.60 -11.79 0.53
CA ALA A 80 9.25 -11.26 0.25
C ALA A 80 9.27 -10.40 -1.02
N GLY A 81 8.36 -10.70 -1.97
CA GLY A 81 8.35 -10.12 -3.32
C GLY A 81 8.76 -11.10 -4.43
N LEU A 82 9.47 -12.21 -4.11
CA LEU A 82 9.94 -13.18 -5.10
C LEU A 82 8.82 -13.71 -6.00
N ALA A 83 7.69 -14.11 -5.41
CA ALA A 83 6.56 -14.64 -6.18
C ALA A 83 6.02 -13.61 -7.20
N SER A 84 5.77 -12.39 -6.74
CA SER A 84 5.27 -11.31 -7.60
C SER A 84 6.24 -10.96 -8.73
N ILE A 85 7.54 -10.81 -8.42
CA ILE A 85 8.58 -10.55 -9.42
C ILE A 85 8.65 -11.69 -10.43
N THR A 86 8.64 -12.97 -9.99
CA THR A 86 8.65 -14.13 -10.89
C THR A 86 7.44 -14.09 -11.82
N GLY A 87 6.23 -13.88 -11.27
CA GLY A 87 5.01 -13.79 -12.08
C GLY A 87 5.09 -12.71 -13.15
N THR A 88 5.62 -11.53 -12.82
CA THR A 88 5.80 -10.42 -13.76
C THR A 88 6.83 -10.75 -14.84
N VAL A 89 7.98 -11.32 -14.45
CA VAL A 89 9.10 -11.49 -15.37
C VAL A 89 8.88 -12.66 -16.36
N ILE A 90 8.07 -13.66 -16.02
CA ILE A 90 7.68 -14.72 -16.98
C ILE A 90 7.10 -14.08 -18.24
N ARG A 91 6.14 -13.15 -18.11
CA ARG A 91 5.51 -12.49 -19.27
C ARG A 91 6.39 -11.41 -19.89
N SER A 92 6.93 -10.53 -19.05
CA SER A 92 7.67 -9.36 -19.53
C SER A 92 9.06 -9.69 -20.08
N GLY A 93 9.57 -10.89 -19.80
CA GLY A 93 10.88 -11.34 -20.25
C GLY A 93 10.88 -12.02 -21.63
N GLY A 94 9.70 -12.37 -22.17
CA GLY A 94 9.59 -13.22 -23.33
C GLY A 94 9.99 -14.67 -23.06
N THR A 95 10.23 -15.43 -24.11
CA THR A 95 10.66 -16.83 -24.03
C THR A 95 12.10 -16.97 -24.51
N LYS A 96 12.68 -18.18 -24.38
CA LYS A 96 14.00 -18.48 -24.98
C LYS A 96 13.99 -18.38 -26.51
N ASN A 97 12.81 -18.49 -27.12
CA ASN A 97 12.63 -18.52 -28.58
C ASN A 97 12.14 -17.19 -29.16
N ILE A 98 11.45 -16.37 -28.34
CA ILE A 98 10.82 -15.13 -28.78
C ILE A 98 11.18 -14.01 -27.75
N SER A 99 11.80 -12.93 -28.24
CA SER A 99 12.15 -11.79 -27.39
C SER A 99 10.89 -11.12 -26.82
N ALA A 100 11.05 -10.36 -25.72
CA ALA A 100 9.95 -9.62 -25.11
C ALA A 100 9.24 -8.67 -26.10
N ASP A 101 10.02 -7.95 -26.90
CA ASP A 101 9.50 -6.98 -27.86
C ASP A 101 8.81 -7.68 -29.05
N SER A 102 9.40 -8.76 -29.58
CA SER A 102 8.77 -9.58 -30.64
C SER A 102 7.48 -10.23 -30.13
N LEU A 103 7.43 -10.67 -28.86
CA LEU A 103 6.21 -11.20 -28.26
C LEU A 103 5.12 -10.12 -28.15
N ASN A 104 5.48 -8.89 -27.75
CA ASN A 104 4.52 -7.77 -27.69
C ASN A 104 3.95 -7.47 -29.08
N THR A 105 4.81 -7.29 -30.09
CA THR A 105 4.38 -7.07 -31.48
C THR A 105 3.48 -8.21 -31.98
N LEU A 106 3.86 -9.48 -31.75
CA LEU A 106 3.04 -10.61 -32.12
C LEU A 106 1.64 -10.59 -31.52
N LEU A 107 1.53 -10.21 -30.24
CA LEU A 107 0.24 -10.12 -29.56
C LEU A 107 -0.60 -8.94 -30.07
N GLU A 108 0.02 -7.78 -30.28
CA GLU A 108 -0.64 -6.59 -30.83
C GLU A 108 -1.17 -6.86 -32.25
N ASP A 109 -0.37 -7.43 -33.14
CA ASP A 109 -0.75 -7.76 -34.50
C ASP A 109 -1.93 -8.75 -34.61
N ASN A 110 -2.13 -9.58 -33.57
CA ASN A 110 -3.21 -10.58 -33.54
C ASN A 110 -4.34 -10.18 -32.55
N ALA A 111 -4.37 -8.94 -32.05
CA ALA A 111 -5.33 -8.49 -31.03
C ALA A 111 -5.47 -9.49 -29.86
N ALA A 112 -4.37 -10.11 -29.47
CA ALA A 112 -4.30 -11.14 -28.44
C ALA A 112 -3.67 -10.61 -27.16
N SER A 113 -3.95 -11.27 -26.04
CA SER A 113 -3.27 -10.99 -24.78
C SER A 113 -2.78 -12.26 -24.10
N MET A 114 -1.60 -12.19 -23.52
CA MET A 114 -1.05 -13.22 -22.65
C MET A 114 -0.50 -12.54 -21.41
N GLU A 115 -0.95 -12.97 -20.22
CA GLU A 115 -0.54 -12.34 -18.95
C GLU A 115 -0.21 -13.40 -17.92
N THR A 116 0.79 -13.12 -17.08
CA THR A 116 1.17 -13.98 -15.95
C THR A 116 1.28 -13.19 -14.67
N SER A 117 0.86 -13.80 -13.58
CA SER A 117 0.99 -13.21 -12.24
C SER A 117 1.08 -14.28 -11.17
N ILE A 118 1.74 -13.98 -10.05
CA ILE A 118 1.77 -14.87 -8.89
C ILE A 118 1.42 -14.04 -7.65
N GLY A 119 0.27 -14.37 -7.05
CA GLY A 119 -0.24 -13.74 -5.83
C GLY A 119 0.20 -14.47 -4.57
N PHE A 120 -0.58 -14.32 -3.49
CA PHE A 120 -0.25 -14.89 -2.19
C PHE A 120 -0.37 -16.42 -2.14
N SER A 121 -1.46 -17.00 -2.70
CA SER A 121 -1.76 -18.43 -2.61
C SER A 121 -1.97 -19.14 -3.95
N SER A 122 -1.79 -18.45 -5.06
CA SER A 122 -1.90 -19.00 -6.41
C SER A 122 -1.13 -18.16 -7.43
N GLY A 123 -0.70 -18.80 -8.51
CA GLY A 123 -0.26 -18.14 -9.73
C GLY A 123 -1.32 -18.28 -10.83
N SER A 124 -1.25 -17.45 -11.85
CA SER A 124 -2.09 -17.49 -13.03
C SER A 124 -1.30 -17.21 -14.29
N ALA A 125 -1.73 -17.84 -15.39
CA ALA A 125 -1.37 -17.46 -16.75
C ALA A 125 -2.66 -17.43 -17.58
N ASN A 126 -2.87 -16.37 -18.34
CA ASN A 126 -4.10 -16.18 -19.09
C ASN A 126 -3.76 -15.87 -20.55
N MET A 127 -4.56 -16.40 -21.48
CA MET A 127 -4.52 -16.07 -22.90
C MET A 127 -5.93 -15.73 -23.37
N ASN A 128 -6.06 -14.67 -24.16
CA ASN A 128 -7.28 -14.32 -24.87
C ASN A 128 -6.93 -14.08 -26.33
N VAL A 129 -7.62 -14.75 -27.25
CA VAL A 129 -7.24 -14.79 -28.67
C VAL A 129 -8.46 -15.02 -29.56
N LEU A 130 -8.43 -14.47 -30.78
CA LEU A 130 -9.39 -14.84 -31.81
C LEU A 130 -9.23 -16.32 -32.23
N LYS A 131 -10.36 -16.98 -32.47
CA LYS A 131 -10.39 -18.41 -32.90
C LYS A 131 -9.42 -18.71 -34.07
N LYS A 132 -9.38 -17.82 -35.08
CA LYS A 132 -8.52 -17.98 -36.28
C LYS A 132 -7.03 -18.00 -35.96
N ASP A 133 -6.62 -17.32 -34.87
CA ASP A 133 -5.22 -17.15 -34.47
C ASP A 133 -4.79 -18.14 -33.37
N PHE A 134 -5.74 -18.95 -32.87
CA PHE A 134 -5.52 -19.84 -31.73
C PHE A 134 -4.38 -20.85 -32.00
N ASP A 135 -4.37 -21.52 -33.16
CA ASP A 135 -3.39 -22.54 -33.47
C ASP A 135 -1.97 -21.95 -33.62
N LYS A 136 -1.87 -20.71 -34.07
CA LYS A 136 -0.61 -19.95 -34.13
C LYS A 136 -0.09 -19.56 -32.74
N LEU A 137 -0.99 -19.13 -31.82
CA LEU A 137 -0.61 -18.53 -30.55
C LEU A 137 -0.58 -19.52 -29.37
N LEU A 138 -1.27 -20.67 -29.45
CA LEU A 138 -1.22 -21.69 -28.40
C LEU A 138 0.21 -22.19 -28.12
N PRO A 139 1.04 -22.53 -29.14
CA PRO A 139 2.42 -22.90 -28.89
C PRO A 139 3.25 -21.83 -28.19
N VAL A 140 3.03 -20.54 -28.53
CA VAL A 140 3.71 -19.42 -27.92
C VAL A 140 3.30 -19.27 -26.43
N PHE A 141 2.03 -19.46 -26.14
CA PHE A 141 1.54 -19.44 -24.76
C PHE A 141 2.12 -20.57 -23.91
N VAL A 142 2.23 -21.76 -24.46
CA VAL A 142 2.89 -22.90 -23.80
C VAL A 142 4.39 -22.65 -23.63
N ASP A 143 5.07 -22.09 -24.62
CA ASP A 143 6.50 -21.76 -24.57
C ASP A 143 6.77 -20.69 -23.46
N LEU A 144 5.87 -19.72 -23.32
CA LEU A 144 5.94 -18.72 -22.25
C LEU A 144 5.92 -19.35 -20.84
N MET A 145 5.17 -20.43 -20.67
CA MET A 145 5.06 -21.13 -19.38
C MET A 145 6.15 -22.20 -19.19
N THR A 146 6.77 -22.69 -20.26
CA THR A 146 7.75 -23.79 -20.20
C THR A 146 9.19 -23.35 -20.39
N HIS A 147 9.42 -22.28 -21.15
CA HIS A 147 10.75 -21.78 -21.51
C HIS A 147 10.85 -20.25 -21.38
N PRO A 148 10.39 -19.62 -20.26
CA PRO A 148 10.56 -18.18 -20.10
C PRO A 148 12.05 -17.83 -20.09
N ALA A 149 12.43 -16.72 -20.71
CA ALA A 149 13.83 -16.29 -20.81
C ALA A 149 14.39 -15.80 -19.46
N LEU A 150 13.56 -15.17 -18.64
CA LEU A 150 13.91 -14.58 -17.33
C LEU A 150 15.20 -13.73 -17.41
N PRO A 151 15.28 -12.73 -18.30
CA PRO A 151 16.49 -11.98 -18.54
C PRO A 151 16.77 -10.99 -17.41
N LYS A 152 18.06 -10.70 -17.17
CA LYS A 152 18.55 -9.90 -16.04
C LYS A 152 17.98 -8.49 -16.03
N ASP A 153 17.90 -7.81 -17.18
CA ASP A 153 17.38 -6.47 -17.33
C ASP A 153 15.89 -6.36 -16.92
N LYS A 154 15.06 -7.32 -17.34
CA LYS A 154 13.63 -7.36 -16.95
C LYS A 154 13.43 -7.72 -15.49
N ILE A 155 14.32 -8.53 -14.91
CA ILE A 155 14.35 -8.79 -13.46
C ILE A 155 14.66 -7.50 -12.70
N GLU A 156 15.71 -6.77 -13.08
CA GLU A 156 16.07 -5.51 -12.43
C GLU A 156 14.98 -4.43 -12.62
N LEU A 157 14.33 -4.41 -13.79
CA LEU A 157 13.18 -3.54 -14.02
C LEU A 157 12.01 -3.88 -13.09
N ALA A 158 11.67 -5.16 -12.93
CA ALA A 158 10.61 -5.61 -12.01
C ALA A 158 10.97 -5.27 -10.55
N LYS A 159 12.23 -5.46 -10.13
CA LYS A 159 12.73 -5.03 -8.81
C LYS A 159 12.62 -3.51 -8.62
N LYS A 160 12.95 -2.71 -9.65
CA LYS A 160 12.79 -1.26 -9.63
C LYS A 160 11.33 -0.84 -9.45
N HIS A 161 10.39 -1.49 -10.12
CA HIS A 161 8.95 -1.26 -9.94
C HIS A 161 8.49 -1.60 -8.51
N GLN A 162 8.94 -2.71 -7.94
CA GLN A 162 8.65 -3.06 -6.55
C GLN A 162 9.18 -2.00 -5.57
N LYS A 163 10.43 -1.55 -5.76
CA LYS A 163 11.03 -0.48 -4.96
C LYS A 163 10.26 0.84 -5.08
N SER A 164 9.81 1.19 -6.27
CA SER A 164 8.94 2.36 -6.49
C SER A 164 7.59 2.22 -5.76
N SER A 165 7.00 1.03 -5.74
CA SER A 165 5.77 0.77 -4.99
C SER A 165 6.00 0.88 -3.47
N ILE A 166 7.14 0.39 -2.97
CA ILE A 166 7.53 0.53 -1.56
C ILE A 166 7.67 2.00 -1.18
N SER A 167 8.35 2.83 -2.01
CA SER A 167 8.56 4.26 -1.71
C SER A 167 7.25 5.04 -1.58
N ARG A 168 6.19 4.62 -2.27
CA ARG A 168 4.87 5.28 -2.31
C ARG A 168 3.81 4.60 -1.45
N ARG A 169 4.15 3.54 -0.70
CA ARG A 169 3.16 2.76 0.07
C ARG A 169 2.48 3.52 1.20
N ASN A 170 3.01 4.70 1.56
CA ASN A 170 2.47 5.58 2.59
C ASN A 170 1.81 6.85 2.02
N ASP A 171 1.56 6.92 0.71
CA ASP A 171 0.93 8.09 0.10
C ASP A 171 -0.58 8.13 0.37
N GLN A 172 -1.24 6.96 0.34
CA GLN A 172 -2.69 6.85 0.44
C GLN A 172 -3.13 6.27 1.78
N ILE A 173 -4.02 7.00 2.46
CA ILE A 173 -4.54 6.63 3.79
C ILE A 173 -5.20 5.24 3.82
N ASP A 174 -5.91 4.85 2.73
CA ASP A 174 -6.54 3.53 2.63
C ASP A 174 -5.51 2.41 2.56
N GLN A 175 -4.47 2.59 1.73
CA GLN A 175 -3.40 1.60 1.58
C GLN A 175 -2.63 1.41 2.89
N ILE A 176 -2.37 2.51 3.60
CA ILE A 176 -1.77 2.47 4.95
C ILE A 176 -2.68 1.66 5.88
N GLY A 177 -3.97 2.06 5.95
CA GLY A 177 -4.93 1.46 6.87
C GLY A 177 -5.08 -0.04 6.66
N HIS A 178 -5.36 -0.49 5.43
CA HIS A 178 -5.51 -1.92 5.13
C HIS A 178 -4.25 -2.73 5.40
N ARG A 179 -3.10 -2.24 4.97
CA ARG A 179 -1.81 -2.91 5.20
C ARG A 179 -1.51 -3.06 6.70
N GLU A 180 -1.59 -1.98 7.45
CA GLU A 180 -1.25 -2.01 8.86
C GLU A 180 -2.32 -2.70 9.70
N TYR A 181 -3.60 -2.66 9.28
CA TYR A 181 -4.66 -3.44 9.91
C TYR A 181 -4.44 -4.95 9.74
N GLN A 182 -4.07 -5.38 8.53
CA GLN A 182 -3.72 -6.79 8.28
C GLN A 182 -2.52 -7.22 9.13
N ARG A 183 -1.51 -6.35 9.28
CA ARG A 183 -0.33 -6.59 10.14
C ARG A 183 -0.70 -6.62 11.63
N LEU A 184 -1.61 -5.76 12.05
CA LEU A 184 -2.12 -5.71 13.42
C LEU A 184 -2.83 -7.01 13.79
N ILE A 185 -3.68 -7.52 12.90
CA ILE A 185 -4.48 -8.72 13.13
C ILE A 185 -3.64 -10.00 13.02
N TYR A 186 -2.87 -10.16 11.95
CA TYR A 186 -2.12 -11.40 11.70
C TYR A 186 -0.72 -11.42 12.29
N GLY A 187 -0.21 -10.28 12.76
CA GLY A 187 1.17 -10.10 13.20
C GLY A 187 2.12 -9.74 12.06
N LYS A 188 2.95 -8.72 12.30
CA LYS A 188 3.87 -8.14 11.29
C LYS A 188 4.88 -9.15 10.70
N ASN A 189 5.25 -10.17 11.46
CA ASN A 189 6.23 -11.19 11.06
C ASN A 189 5.57 -12.47 10.52
N SER A 190 4.23 -12.54 10.50
CA SER A 190 3.52 -13.69 9.91
C SER A 190 3.59 -13.63 8.39
N ILE A 191 3.40 -14.77 7.72
CA ILE A 191 3.29 -14.80 6.25
C ILE A 191 2.13 -13.96 5.74
N TYR A 192 1.11 -13.71 6.58
CA TYR A 192 -0.08 -12.93 6.25
C TYR A 192 0.11 -11.43 6.42
N GLY A 193 0.98 -11.00 7.35
CA GLY A 193 1.19 -9.59 7.69
C GLY A 193 2.55 -9.02 7.29
N ARG A 194 3.45 -9.84 6.74
CA ARG A 194 4.76 -9.36 6.29
C ARG A 194 4.65 -8.46 5.05
N ASN A 195 5.46 -7.43 5.00
CA ASN A 195 5.59 -6.57 3.82
C ASN A 195 6.73 -7.03 2.92
N THR A 196 6.66 -6.64 1.65
CA THR A 196 7.83 -6.55 0.79
C THR A 196 8.61 -5.28 1.17
N GLU A 197 9.92 -5.41 1.43
CA GLU A 197 10.80 -4.32 1.84
C GLU A 197 11.96 -4.17 0.85
N TYR A 198 12.65 -3.03 0.86
CA TYR A 198 13.83 -2.82 0.01
C TYR A 198 14.85 -3.94 0.15
N GLU A 199 15.12 -4.37 1.40
CA GLU A 199 16.07 -5.44 1.70
C GLU A 199 15.60 -6.77 1.10
N THR A 200 14.34 -7.16 1.29
CA THR A 200 13.83 -8.43 0.76
C THR A 200 13.87 -8.47 -0.76
N VAL A 201 13.63 -7.32 -1.44
CA VAL A 201 13.76 -7.20 -2.90
C VAL A 201 15.23 -7.28 -3.34
N ASN A 202 16.16 -6.68 -2.58
CA ASN A 202 17.59 -6.77 -2.88
C ASN A 202 18.12 -8.21 -2.78
N ASN A 203 17.64 -8.99 -1.81
CA ASN A 203 18.03 -10.38 -1.56
C ASN A 203 17.56 -11.35 -2.67
N ILE A 204 16.65 -10.92 -3.55
CA ILE A 204 16.17 -11.77 -4.65
C ILE A 204 17.20 -11.82 -5.76
N THR A 205 17.68 -13.01 -6.08
CA THR A 205 18.60 -13.29 -7.18
C THR A 205 17.86 -13.88 -8.39
N ARG A 206 18.51 -13.88 -9.56
CA ARG A 206 17.98 -14.59 -10.73
C ARG A 206 17.83 -16.08 -10.46
N SER A 207 18.76 -16.70 -9.73
CA SER A 207 18.69 -18.12 -9.35
C SER A 207 17.44 -18.42 -8.52
N ASP A 208 17.06 -17.53 -7.58
CA ASP A 208 15.82 -17.69 -6.81
C ASP A 208 14.59 -17.69 -7.70
N ILE A 209 14.53 -16.80 -8.69
CA ILE A 209 13.42 -16.70 -9.64
C ILE A 209 13.33 -17.97 -10.49
N VAL A 210 14.46 -18.44 -11.03
CA VAL A 210 14.53 -19.66 -11.83
C VAL A 210 14.10 -20.89 -11.01
N ASN A 211 14.59 -21.02 -9.78
CA ASN A 211 14.25 -22.14 -8.89
C ASN A 211 12.78 -22.11 -8.49
N PHE A 212 12.24 -20.92 -8.16
CA PHE A 212 10.84 -20.75 -7.81
C PHE A 212 9.91 -21.05 -8.99
N TYR A 213 10.28 -20.61 -10.19
CA TYR A 213 9.58 -20.93 -11.43
C TYR A 213 9.57 -22.45 -11.69
N HIS A 214 10.71 -23.13 -11.72
CA HIS A 214 10.78 -24.59 -11.97
C HIS A 214 10.00 -25.41 -10.94
N LYS A 215 10.00 -25.00 -9.68
CA LYS A 215 9.18 -25.64 -8.64
C LYS A 215 7.69 -25.45 -8.85
N SER A 216 7.27 -24.34 -9.43
CA SER A 216 5.87 -23.91 -9.52
C SER A 216 5.20 -24.36 -10.82
N PHE A 217 5.85 -24.18 -11.96
CA PHE A 217 5.24 -24.40 -13.29
C PHE A 217 5.45 -25.85 -13.78
N THR A 218 4.80 -26.78 -13.09
CA THR A 218 4.82 -28.22 -13.40
C THR A 218 3.38 -28.77 -13.47
N GLY A 219 3.18 -29.89 -14.16
CA GLY A 219 1.87 -30.42 -14.47
C GLY A 219 0.98 -30.64 -13.26
N LYS A 220 1.49 -31.26 -12.19
CA LYS A 220 0.72 -31.51 -10.95
C LYS A 220 0.32 -30.23 -10.20
N ASN A 221 0.89 -29.10 -10.55
CA ASN A 221 0.56 -27.78 -9.97
C ASN A 221 -0.41 -26.97 -10.83
N MET A 222 -0.77 -27.45 -12.04
CA MET A 222 -1.57 -26.70 -12.99
C MET A 222 -2.99 -27.23 -13.13
N MET A 223 -3.94 -26.31 -13.21
CA MET A 223 -5.31 -26.50 -13.68
C MET A 223 -5.53 -25.54 -14.84
N ILE A 224 -6.13 -26.00 -15.93
CA ILE A 224 -6.31 -25.20 -17.14
C ILE A 224 -7.79 -25.19 -17.50
N GLY A 225 -8.34 -23.98 -17.60
CA GLY A 225 -9.70 -23.74 -18.06
C GLY A 225 -9.68 -23.15 -19.47
N VAL A 226 -10.54 -23.65 -20.34
CA VAL A 226 -10.70 -23.16 -21.70
C VAL A 226 -12.18 -22.89 -21.97
N VAL A 227 -12.49 -21.69 -22.43
CA VAL A 227 -13.85 -21.29 -22.83
C VAL A 227 -13.80 -20.54 -24.15
N GLY A 228 -14.74 -20.79 -25.02
CA GLY A 228 -14.85 -20.09 -26.30
C GLY A 228 -15.35 -20.95 -27.46
N ASP A 229 -15.15 -20.44 -28.66
CA ASP A 229 -15.65 -21.03 -29.88
C ASP A 229 -14.72 -22.15 -30.42
N PHE A 230 -14.96 -23.35 -29.96
CA PHE A 230 -14.23 -24.56 -30.35
C PHE A 230 -15.11 -25.82 -30.28
N ASN A 231 -14.69 -26.88 -30.95
CA ASN A 231 -15.20 -28.21 -30.72
C ASN A 231 -14.40 -28.89 -29.60
N SER A 232 -15.08 -29.48 -28.60
CA SER A 232 -14.41 -30.06 -27.43
C SER A 232 -13.49 -31.25 -27.77
N SER A 233 -13.81 -32.07 -28.75
CA SER A 233 -12.98 -33.20 -29.11
C SER A 233 -11.64 -32.76 -29.71
N ASP A 234 -11.70 -31.79 -30.61
CA ASP A 234 -10.53 -31.22 -31.27
C ASP A 234 -9.67 -30.41 -30.27
N MET A 235 -10.33 -29.59 -29.44
CA MET A 235 -9.64 -28.84 -28.41
C MET A 235 -8.94 -29.77 -27.40
N LYS A 236 -9.58 -30.86 -26.97
CA LYS A 236 -8.95 -31.86 -26.11
C LYS A 236 -7.68 -32.45 -26.70
N LYS A 237 -7.66 -32.71 -28.02
CA LYS A 237 -6.46 -33.21 -28.75
C LYS A 237 -5.36 -32.13 -28.72
N LYS A 238 -5.69 -30.88 -29.15
CA LYS A 238 -4.75 -29.76 -29.17
C LYS A 238 -4.13 -29.51 -27.81
N LEU A 239 -4.94 -29.52 -26.75
CA LEU A 239 -4.46 -29.30 -25.38
C LEU A 239 -3.56 -30.42 -24.86
N LYS A 240 -3.88 -31.71 -25.20
CA LYS A 240 -3.00 -32.84 -24.87
C LYS A 240 -1.64 -32.71 -25.55
N ASP A 241 -1.64 -32.36 -26.82
CA ASP A 241 -0.40 -32.25 -27.62
C ASP A 241 0.44 -31.04 -27.13
N ALA A 242 -0.18 -29.91 -26.86
CA ALA A 242 0.49 -28.69 -26.45
C ALA A 242 1.06 -28.78 -25.02
N PHE A 243 0.29 -29.28 -24.05
CA PHE A 243 0.66 -29.31 -22.65
C PHE A 243 1.26 -30.65 -22.18
N GLY A 244 1.22 -31.70 -23.00
CA GLY A 244 1.65 -33.05 -22.62
C GLY A 244 3.15 -33.16 -22.31
N LYS A 245 3.97 -32.28 -22.86
CA LYS A 245 5.43 -32.22 -22.64
C LYS A 245 5.85 -31.52 -21.35
N ILE A 246 4.94 -30.86 -20.67
CA ILE A 246 5.25 -30.21 -19.38
C ILE A 246 5.61 -31.28 -18.34
N PRO A 247 6.74 -31.17 -17.63
CA PRO A 247 7.13 -32.13 -16.60
C PRO A 247 6.03 -32.25 -15.52
N ALA A 248 5.72 -33.48 -15.11
CA ALA A 248 4.72 -33.74 -14.08
C ALA A 248 5.04 -33.00 -12.76
N GLY A 249 6.29 -33.04 -12.34
CA GLY A 249 6.77 -32.42 -11.13
C GLY A 249 6.13 -32.97 -9.86
N THR A 250 6.33 -32.25 -8.76
CA THR A 250 5.76 -32.55 -7.45
C THR A 250 4.68 -31.51 -7.11
N LYS A 251 3.54 -31.97 -6.58
CA LYS A 251 2.44 -31.09 -6.14
C LYS A 251 2.90 -30.26 -4.94
N ASN A 252 2.86 -28.96 -5.05
CA ASN A 252 3.23 -28.03 -3.98
C ASN A 252 2.30 -28.17 -2.78
N LYS A 253 2.87 -28.32 -1.61
CA LYS A 253 2.15 -28.26 -0.34
C LYS A 253 2.14 -26.81 0.15
N LEU A 254 0.99 -26.14 0.01
CA LEU A 254 0.80 -24.79 0.55
C LEU A 254 0.57 -24.90 2.06
N ASN A 255 1.47 -24.32 2.85
CA ASN A 255 1.36 -24.33 4.30
C ASN A 255 0.82 -22.99 4.80
N PHE A 256 -0.28 -23.05 5.55
CA PHE A 256 -0.95 -21.88 6.12
C PHE A 256 -0.91 -21.98 7.64
N PRO A 257 0.08 -21.36 8.31
CA PRO A 257 0.18 -21.39 9.78
C PRO A 257 -1.08 -20.87 10.46
N ASN A 258 -1.36 -21.39 11.64
CA ASN A 258 -2.52 -20.95 12.43
C ASN A 258 -2.41 -19.48 12.82
N VAL A 259 -3.51 -18.76 12.70
CA VAL A 259 -3.61 -17.36 13.11
C VAL A 259 -3.93 -17.30 14.61
N LYS A 260 -3.07 -16.65 15.38
CA LYS A 260 -3.34 -16.37 16.79
C LYS A 260 -4.37 -15.27 16.93
N LYS A 261 -5.47 -15.53 17.61
CA LYS A 261 -6.48 -14.52 17.92
C LYS A 261 -5.95 -13.58 19.00
N LYS A 262 -6.36 -12.32 18.95
CA LYS A 262 -6.15 -11.38 20.04
C LYS A 262 -7.22 -11.59 21.10
N ASP A 263 -6.84 -11.55 22.37
CA ASP A 263 -7.76 -11.83 23.48
C ASP A 263 -8.43 -10.57 24.02
N GLN A 264 -7.85 -9.39 23.77
CA GLN A 264 -8.34 -8.12 24.24
C GLN A 264 -8.43 -7.08 23.12
N ALA A 265 -9.35 -6.12 23.29
CA ALA A 265 -9.46 -4.97 22.42
C ALA A 265 -8.23 -4.06 22.55
N SER A 266 -7.89 -3.36 21.48
CA SER A 266 -6.83 -2.34 21.50
C SER A 266 -7.17 -1.17 20.60
N ILE A 267 -6.64 0.01 20.95
CA ILE A 267 -6.66 1.22 20.13
C ILE A 267 -5.27 1.50 19.60
N ASN A 268 -5.15 1.64 18.28
CA ASN A 268 -3.90 1.82 17.58
C ASN A 268 -4.00 3.05 16.68
N PHE A 269 -2.93 3.82 16.60
CA PHE A 269 -2.93 5.07 15.88
C PHE A 269 -1.71 5.20 14.98
N ILE A 270 -1.95 5.71 13.76
CA ILE A 270 -0.92 6.08 12.79
C ILE A 270 -1.07 7.57 12.51
N ASN A 271 -0.01 8.33 12.81
CA ASN A 271 0.01 9.76 12.49
C ASN A 271 0.28 10.00 11.00
N LYS A 272 -0.66 10.65 10.33
CA LYS A 272 -0.57 11.11 8.94
C LYS A 272 -0.94 12.61 8.92
N PRO A 273 0.03 13.51 9.14
CA PRO A 273 -0.25 14.93 9.41
C PRO A 273 -0.76 15.71 8.20
N ASP A 274 -0.60 15.19 6.99
CA ASP A 274 -0.97 15.83 5.71
C ASP A 274 -2.40 15.49 5.25
N VAL A 275 -3.25 14.92 6.13
CA VAL A 275 -4.65 14.60 5.83
C VAL A 275 -5.61 15.34 6.77
N ASN A 276 -6.80 15.67 6.26
CA ASN A 276 -7.88 16.32 7.01
C ASN A 276 -9.02 15.36 7.40
N GLN A 277 -8.93 14.11 6.97
CA GLN A 277 -9.83 13.03 7.34
C GLN A 277 -9.06 11.93 8.05
N SER A 278 -9.75 11.23 8.95
CA SER A 278 -9.25 9.98 9.52
C SER A 278 -9.89 8.77 8.84
N LEU A 279 -9.10 7.73 8.69
CA LEU A 279 -9.57 6.39 8.35
C LEU A 279 -9.64 5.57 9.63
N VAL A 280 -10.81 5.03 9.91
CA VAL A 280 -11.08 4.16 11.07
C VAL A 280 -11.35 2.74 10.58
N LEU A 281 -10.60 1.77 11.09
CA LEU A 281 -10.82 0.34 10.90
C LEU A 281 -11.07 -0.30 12.26
N VAL A 282 -12.19 -1.03 12.39
CA VAL A 282 -12.60 -1.70 13.64
C VAL A 282 -12.98 -3.12 13.34
N GLY A 283 -12.38 -4.09 14.02
CA GLY A 283 -12.75 -5.51 13.85
C GLY A 283 -11.74 -6.47 14.48
N HIS A 284 -11.71 -7.71 14.00
CA HIS A 284 -10.89 -8.79 14.53
C HIS A 284 -10.66 -9.89 13.47
N VAL A 285 -10.03 -11.00 13.83
CA VAL A 285 -9.90 -12.18 12.95
C VAL A 285 -11.28 -12.67 12.55
N GLY A 286 -11.52 -12.87 11.28
CA GLY A 286 -12.75 -13.41 10.71
C GLY A 286 -12.81 -14.94 10.72
N GLY A 287 -13.36 -15.53 9.65
CA GLY A 287 -13.66 -16.96 9.58
C GLY A 287 -12.99 -17.73 8.46
N LEU A 288 -13.27 -19.04 8.46
CA LEU A 288 -12.92 -19.95 7.36
C LEU A 288 -14.15 -20.27 6.52
N ARG A 289 -13.95 -20.42 5.20
CA ARG A 289 -15.00 -20.81 4.24
C ARG A 289 -15.61 -22.19 4.54
N THR A 290 -14.85 -23.05 5.21
CA THR A 290 -15.28 -24.40 5.63
C THR A 290 -16.10 -24.41 6.91
N ASN A 291 -16.37 -23.25 7.53
CA ASN A 291 -17.20 -23.16 8.72
C ASN A 291 -18.63 -23.61 8.40
N PRO A 292 -19.22 -24.52 9.17
CA PRO A 292 -20.60 -25.01 8.95
C PRO A 292 -21.65 -23.88 8.99
N ASP A 293 -21.39 -22.79 9.74
CA ASP A 293 -22.28 -21.63 9.80
C ASP A 293 -22.06 -20.64 8.64
N TYR A 294 -21.30 -21.02 7.60
CA TYR A 294 -20.92 -20.10 6.51
C TYR A 294 -22.10 -19.32 5.92
N SER A 295 -23.19 -19.99 5.55
CA SER A 295 -24.36 -19.35 4.94
C SER A 295 -25.02 -18.35 5.89
N LYS A 296 -25.17 -18.73 7.17
CA LYS A 296 -25.74 -17.88 8.22
C LYS A 296 -24.88 -16.64 8.48
N ILE A 297 -23.56 -16.81 8.51
CA ILE A 297 -22.60 -15.70 8.64
C ILE A 297 -22.68 -14.76 7.42
N GLN A 298 -22.88 -15.28 6.21
CA GLN A 298 -23.07 -14.44 5.02
C GLN A 298 -24.37 -13.62 5.10
N VAL A 299 -25.46 -14.19 5.65
CA VAL A 299 -26.69 -13.43 5.90
C VAL A 299 -26.44 -12.34 6.94
N MET A 300 -25.82 -12.67 8.07
CA MET A 300 -25.43 -11.68 9.08
C MET A 300 -24.57 -10.56 8.49
N ASN A 301 -23.58 -10.91 7.67
CA ASN A 301 -22.71 -9.94 7.01
C ASN A 301 -23.47 -9.01 6.05
N GLN A 302 -24.48 -9.53 5.33
CA GLN A 302 -25.35 -8.75 4.47
C GLN A 302 -26.23 -7.79 5.29
N VAL A 303 -26.78 -8.21 6.43
CA VAL A 303 -27.49 -7.34 7.38
C VAL A 303 -26.59 -6.20 7.87
N LEU A 304 -25.35 -6.52 8.24
CA LEU A 304 -24.40 -5.50 8.73
C LEU A 304 -23.99 -4.50 7.63
N SER A 305 -23.65 -4.99 6.43
CA SER A 305 -22.92 -4.19 5.44
C SER A 305 -23.44 -4.32 4.01
N GLY A 306 -24.60 -4.94 3.82
CA GLY A 306 -25.16 -5.23 2.50
C GLY A 306 -25.79 -4.01 1.82
N GLY A 307 -25.04 -3.35 0.95
CA GLY A 307 -25.56 -2.24 0.15
C GLY A 307 -26.09 -1.08 0.99
N PHE A 308 -27.10 -0.38 0.45
CA PHE A 308 -27.70 0.79 1.11
C PHE A 308 -28.55 0.47 2.34
N SER A 309 -29.05 -0.76 2.48
CA SER A 309 -29.87 -1.20 3.61
C SER A 309 -29.04 -1.74 4.79
N GLY A 310 -27.74 -1.93 4.62
CA GLY A 310 -26.87 -2.43 5.67
C GLY A 310 -26.81 -1.51 6.89
N ARG A 311 -26.89 -2.07 8.10
CA ARG A 311 -26.97 -1.31 9.36
C ARG A 311 -25.81 -0.33 9.57
N ILE A 312 -24.59 -0.68 9.10
CA ILE A 312 -23.42 0.20 9.18
C ILE A 312 -23.62 1.46 8.32
N LEU A 313 -24.11 1.29 7.07
CA LEU A 313 -24.35 2.42 6.20
C LEU A 313 -25.51 3.28 6.72
N GLN A 314 -26.60 2.65 7.13
CA GLN A 314 -27.77 3.37 7.68
C GLN A 314 -27.36 4.20 8.90
N LYS A 315 -26.70 3.62 9.89
CA LYS A 315 -26.29 4.33 11.11
C LYS A 315 -25.32 5.46 10.83
N ILE A 316 -24.24 5.18 10.06
CA ILE A 316 -23.10 6.11 9.92
C ILE A 316 -23.37 7.18 8.87
N ARG A 317 -23.98 6.80 7.74
CA ARG A 317 -24.27 7.73 6.64
C ARG A 317 -25.62 8.42 6.80
N THR A 318 -26.69 7.64 6.98
CA THR A 318 -28.06 8.14 6.91
C THR A 318 -28.44 8.85 8.20
N ASP A 319 -28.26 8.20 9.37
CA ASP A 319 -28.70 8.77 10.65
C ASP A 319 -27.73 9.84 11.17
N LEU A 320 -26.43 9.60 11.07
CA LEU A 320 -25.42 10.45 11.71
C LEU A 320 -24.66 11.36 10.73
N GLY A 321 -24.73 11.15 9.43
CA GLY A 321 -24.05 11.97 8.41
C GLY A 321 -22.52 12.00 8.55
N LEU A 322 -21.91 10.98 9.16
CA LEU A 322 -20.49 10.98 9.53
C LEU A 322 -19.57 10.57 8.38
N SER A 323 -20.10 9.82 7.39
CA SER A 323 -19.30 9.32 6.26
C SER A 323 -20.19 9.08 5.06
N TYR A 324 -19.67 9.34 3.86
CA TYR A 324 -20.39 9.05 2.61
C TYR A 324 -20.43 7.55 2.28
N SER A 325 -19.35 6.83 2.53
CA SER A 325 -19.19 5.42 2.12
C SER A 325 -18.58 4.56 3.25
N PRO A 326 -19.31 4.39 4.36
CA PRO A 326 -18.91 3.42 5.37
C PRO A 326 -19.19 2.00 4.84
N GLY A 327 -18.36 1.04 5.24
CA GLY A 327 -18.55 -0.35 4.83
C GLY A 327 -17.91 -1.31 5.81
N GLY A 328 -18.25 -2.57 5.67
CA GLY A 328 -17.67 -3.62 6.50
C GLY A 328 -17.76 -4.97 5.82
N LYS A 329 -17.03 -5.94 6.34
CA LYS A 329 -17.04 -7.30 5.82
C LYS A 329 -16.57 -8.29 6.86
N TYR A 330 -17.31 -9.38 6.99
CA TYR A 330 -16.84 -10.59 7.67
C TYR A 330 -16.29 -11.55 6.63
N GLU A 331 -14.97 -11.51 6.41
CA GLU A 331 -14.32 -12.36 5.41
C GLU A 331 -14.14 -13.79 5.92
N MET A 332 -14.35 -14.74 5.01
CA MET A 332 -14.17 -16.16 5.25
C MET A 332 -13.28 -16.75 4.15
N ASN A 333 -11.98 -16.80 4.41
CA ASN A 333 -11.03 -17.36 3.47
C ASN A 333 -11.02 -18.89 3.52
N THR A 334 -10.53 -19.54 2.45
CA THR A 334 -10.51 -20.99 2.38
C THR A 334 -9.38 -21.61 3.20
N PHE A 335 -8.18 -21.03 3.14
CA PHE A 335 -6.97 -21.64 3.67
C PHE A 335 -6.54 -21.10 5.04
N TYR A 336 -6.96 -19.91 5.39
CA TYR A 336 -6.69 -19.26 6.68
C TYR A 336 -7.85 -18.32 7.01
N PRO A 337 -8.06 -17.98 8.29
CA PRO A 337 -9.15 -17.08 8.67
C PRO A 337 -9.03 -15.73 7.97
N GLY A 338 -10.14 -15.23 7.42
CA GLY A 338 -10.22 -13.87 6.88
C GLY A 338 -10.20 -12.81 7.98
N LEU A 339 -10.60 -11.60 7.63
CA LEU A 339 -10.76 -10.47 8.55
C LEU A 339 -12.24 -10.15 8.74
N PHE A 340 -12.64 -9.83 9.96
CA PHE A 340 -13.83 -9.01 10.18
C PHE A 340 -13.37 -7.58 10.37
N TYR A 341 -13.92 -6.66 9.61
CA TYR A 341 -13.66 -5.23 9.79
C TYR A 341 -14.82 -4.36 9.33
N VAL A 342 -14.93 -3.22 9.96
CA VAL A 342 -15.71 -2.06 9.51
C VAL A 342 -14.74 -0.94 9.22
N GLN A 343 -14.86 -0.33 8.04
CA GLN A 343 -14.04 0.76 7.57
C GLN A 343 -14.87 2.02 7.38
N VAL A 344 -14.38 3.14 7.91
CA VAL A 344 -15.06 4.42 7.78
C VAL A 344 -14.03 5.53 7.60
N LYS A 345 -14.23 6.36 6.56
CA LYS A 345 -13.54 7.66 6.44
C LYS A 345 -14.42 8.76 6.98
N THR A 346 -13.89 9.60 7.84
CA THR A 346 -14.64 10.69 8.46
C THR A 346 -13.78 11.92 8.68
N LYS A 347 -14.38 13.07 9.00
CA LYS A 347 -13.63 14.24 9.45
C LYS A 347 -12.84 13.89 10.71
N SER A 348 -11.62 14.41 10.86
CA SER A 348 -10.77 14.14 12.03
C SER A 348 -11.47 14.45 13.37
N SER A 349 -12.29 15.50 13.41
CA SER A 349 -13.06 15.90 14.60
C SER A 349 -14.18 14.94 15.01
N THR A 350 -14.59 14.01 14.11
CA THR A 350 -15.67 13.04 14.36
C THR A 350 -15.19 11.61 14.50
N THR A 351 -13.88 11.40 14.61
CA THR A 351 -13.25 10.06 14.68
C THR A 351 -13.83 9.20 15.80
N SER A 352 -13.95 9.73 17.00
CA SER A 352 -14.50 8.97 18.13
C SER A 352 -15.99 8.67 17.97
N LYS A 353 -16.78 9.59 17.39
CA LYS A 353 -18.21 9.33 17.12
C LYS A 353 -18.40 8.15 16.17
N VAL A 354 -17.53 8.00 15.16
CA VAL A 354 -17.55 6.86 14.27
C VAL A 354 -17.21 5.56 15.00
N ILE A 355 -16.19 5.54 15.84
CA ILE A 355 -15.82 4.36 16.62
C ILE A 355 -16.99 3.91 17.49
N ASP A 356 -17.65 4.84 18.18
CA ASP A 356 -18.81 4.55 19.03
C ASP A 356 -19.98 4.00 18.22
N ALA A 357 -20.30 4.63 17.07
CA ALA A 357 -21.35 4.17 16.18
C ALA A 357 -21.11 2.75 15.64
N VAL A 358 -19.86 2.42 15.26
CA VAL A 358 -19.50 1.07 14.81
C VAL A 358 -19.68 0.06 15.93
N LYS A 359 -19.22 0.38 17.16
CA LYS A 359 -19.40 -0.49 18.35
C LYS A 359 -20.88 -0.68 18.69
N GLU A 360 -21.67 0.37 18.58
CA GLU A 360 -23.13 0.32 18.79
C GLU A 360 -23.81 -0.64 17.80
N VAL A 361 -23.50 -0.54 16.49
CA VAL A 361 -24.07 -1.43 15.45
C VAL A 361 -23.69 -2.87 15.70
N ILE A 362 -22.42 -3.16 16.06
CA ILE A 362 -21.95 -4.52 16.37
C ILE A 362 -22.67 -5.08 17.62
N ASN A 363 -22.83 -4.28 18.67
CA ASN A 363 -23.55 -4.71 19.87
C ASN A 363 -25.05 -4.89 19.60
N ASN A 364 -25.63 -4.01 18.77
CA ASN A 364 -27.05 -4.06 18.45
C ASN A 364 -27.44 -5.36 17.74
N ILE A 365 -26.69 -5.80 16.71
CA ILE A 365 -27.01 -7.06 16.00
C ILE A 365 -26.82 -8.30 16.89
N ARG A 366 -25.95 -8.22 17.91
CA ARG A 366 -25.77 -9.30 18.88
C ARG A 366 -26.93 -9.38 19.89
N ASN A 367 -27.40 -8.24 20.36
CA ASN A 367 -28.34 -8.16 21.49
C ASN A 367 -29.80 -8.12 21.03
N ASN A 368 -30.07 -7.59 19.84
CA ASN A 368 -31.42 -7.39 19.34
C ASN A 368 -31.64 -8.21 18.07
N PRO A 369 -32.67 -9.08 18.03
CA PRO A 369 -33.03 -9.82 16.84
C PRO A 369 -33.35 -8.88 15.67
N ILE A 370 -33.03 -9.31 14.46
CA ILE A 370 -33.47 -8.60 13.24
C ILE A 370 -34.96 -8.82 13.02
N SER A 371 -35.62 -7.91 12.31
CA SER A 371 -37.02 -8.07 11.95
C SER A 371 -37.20 -9.12 10.85
N GLN A 372 -38.43 -9.68 10.71
CA GLN A 372 -38.74 -10.59 9.63
C GLN A 372 -38.58 -9.92 8.26
N LYS A 373 -38.92 -8.64 8.15
CA LYS A 373 -38.74 -7.84 6.94
C LYS A 373 -37.27 -7.71 6.59
N GLU A 374 -36.44 -7.34 7.54
CA GLU A 374 -34.98 -7.20 7.35
C GLU A 374 -34.33 -8.52 6.91
N LEU A 375 -34.77 -9.65 7.50
CA LEU A 375 -34.30 -10.98 7.09
C LEU A 375 -34.71 -11.28 5.64
N GLN A 376 -35.99 -11.04 5.28
CA GLN A 376 -36.47 -11.33 3.94
C GLN A 376 -35.77 -10.45 2.89
N ASP A 377 -35.70 -9.14 3.10
CA ASP A 377 -35.01 -8.19 2.21
C ASP A 377 -33.54 -8.60 2.00
N THR A 378 -32.87 -9.04 3.09
CA THR A 378 -31.48 -9.50 3.05
C THR A 378 -31.33 -10.78 2.21
N LYS A 379 -32.22 -11.76 2.41
CA LYS A 379 -32.22 -12.99 1.62
C LYS A 379 -32.47 -12.70 0.15
N ASP A 380 -33.44 -11.84 -0.16
CA ASP A 380 -33.79 -11.47 -1.54
C ASP A 380 -32.62 -10.78 -2.24
N GLN A 381 -31.91 -9.87 -1.56
CA GLN A 381 -30.69 -9.27 -2.09
C GLN A 381 -29.60 -10.31 -2.42
N ILE A 382 -29.36 -11.26 -1.52
CA ILE A 382 -28.38 -12.34 -1.74
C ILE A 382 -28.82 -13.22 -2.91
N LEU A 383 -30.07 -13.68 -2.92
CA LEU A 383 -30.57 -14.62 -3.93
C LEU A 383 -30.67 -13.97 -5.31
N ASN A 384 -31.15 -12.74 -5.39
CA ASN A 384 -31.26 -12.00 -6.67
C ASN A 384 -29.87 -11.65 -7.22
N SER A 385 -28.89 -11.34 -6.36
CA SER A 385 -27.51 -11.09 -6.81
C SER A 385 -26.76 -12.37 -7.17
N ALA A 386 -27.24 -13.54 -6.74
CA ALA A 386 -26.58 -14.81 -6.98
C ALA A 386 -26.49 -15.19 -8.47
N VAL A 387 -27.46 -14.76 -9.29
CA VAL A 387 -27.47 -15.00 -10.74
C VAL A 387 -26.24 -14.40 -11.42
N PHE A 388 -25.76 -13.23 -10.98
CA PHE A 388 -24.57 -12.58 -11.54
C PHE A 388 -23.25 -13.32 -11.27
N ARG A 389 -23.25 -14.39 -10.51
CA ARG A 389 -22.12 -15.30 -10.36
C ARG A 389 -21.95 -16.27 -11.52
N TYR A 390 -22.99 -16.41 -12.36
CA TYR A 390 -23.08 -17.39 -13.46
C TYR A 390 -23.55 -16.75 -14.77
N ASP A 391 -23.51 -15.44 -14.88
CA ASP A 391 -23.98 -14.66 -16.03
C ASP A 391 -23.10 -14.80 -17.28
N SER A 392 -22.01 -15.58 -17.20
CA SER A 392 -21.16 -15.91 -18.35
C SER A 392 -20.50 -17.29 -18.17
N TYR A 393 -20.22 -17.96 -19.29
CA TYR A 393 -19.51 -19.23 -19.29
C TYR A 393 -18.12 -19.14 -18.63
N GLN A 394 -17.44 -18.01 -18.79
CA GLN A 394 -16.17 -17.72 -18.14
C GLN A 394 -16.30 -17.74 -16.59
N LYS A 395 -17.35 -17.13 -16.03
CA LYS A 395 -17.59 -17.14 -14.58
C LYS A 395 -17.92 -18.54 -14.07
N VAL A 396 -18.72 -19.32 -14.83
CA VAL A 396 -19.00 -20.72 -14.50
C VAL A 396 -17.73 -21.56 -14.46
N LEU A 397 -16.89 -21.45 -15.49
CA LEU A 397 -15.61 -22.15 -15.60
C LEU A 397 -14.68 -21.80 -14.41
N ASN A 398 -14.48 -20.51 -14.16
CA ASN A 398 -13.61 -20.00 -13.10
C ASN A 398 -14.07 -20.45 -11.72
N GLN A 399 -15.39 -20.49 -11.49
CA GLN A 399 -15.94 -20.96 -10.23
C GLN A 399 -15.68 -22.44 -10.01
N GLN A 400 -15.88 -23.27 -11.05
CA GLN A 400 -15.63 -24.71 -10.97
C GLN A 400 -14.14 -25.00 -10.70
N MET A 401 -13.24 -24.29 -11.40
CA MET A 401 -11.79 -24.37 -11.17
C MET A 401 -11.43 -23.92 -9.75
N SER A 402 -12.04 -22.84 -9.27
CA SER A 402 -11.82 -22.32 -7.92
C SER A 402 -12.25 -23.33 -6.84
N TYR A 403 -13.37 -24.02 -7.03
CA TYR A 403 -13.83 -25.06 -6.09
C TYR A 403 -12.88 -26.23 -6.04
N ASP A 404 -12.44 -26.71 -7.20
CA ASP A 404 -11.47 -27.79 -7.29
C ASP A 404 -10.11 -27.41 -6.67
N TYR A 405 -9.61 -26.20 -6.97
CA TYR A 405 -8.37 -25.67 -6.39
C TYR A 405 -8.42 -25.61 -4.84
N ARG A 406 -9.55 -25.21 -4.32
CA ARG A 406 -9.77 -24.99 -2.87
C ARG A 406 -10.25 -26.24 -2.13
N GLY A 407 -10.53 -27.33 -2.84
CA GLY A 407 -11.07 -28.55 -2.26
C GLY A 407 -12.51 -28.40 -1.76
N LEU A 408 -13.29 -27.51 -2.35
CA LEU A 408 -14.71 -27.31 -2.04
C LEU A 408 -15.59 -28.29 -2.84
N PRO A 409 -16.76 -28.68 -2.32
CA PRO A 409 -17.71 -29.49 -3.06
C PRO A 409 -18.16 -28.84 -4.37
N LYS A 410 -18.43 -29.63 -5.41
CA LYS A 410 -18.89 -29.11 -6.70
C LYS A 410 -20.21 -28.35 -6.60
N ASP A 411 -21.05 -28.72 -5.66
CA ASP A 411 -22.36 -28.13 -5.33
C ASP A 411 -22.28 -27.08 -4.21
N ALA A 412 -21.07 -26.62 -3.82
CA ALA A 412 -20.88 -25.65 -2.75
C ALA A 412 -21.73 -24.38 -2.89
N PHE A 413 -22.07 -23.99 -4.12
CA PHE A 413 -22.96 -22.86 -4.35
C PHE A 413 -24.42 -23.22 -4.03
N GLN A 414 -24.89 -24.38 -4.46
CA GLN A 414 -26.24 -24.85 -4.16
C GLN A 414 -26.43 -24.99 -2.65
N GLN A 415 -25.45 -25.57 -1.96
CA GLN A 415 -25.44 -25.66 -0.50
C GLN A 415 -25.51 -24.27 0.14
N TYR A 416 -24.75 -23.30 -0.40
CA TYR A 416 -24.81 -21.91 0.06
C TYR A 416 -26.20 -21.30 -0.12
N ILE A 417 -26.81 -21.42 -1.30
CA ILE A 417 -28.15 -20.89 -1.59
C ILE A 417 -29.20 -21.51 -0.69
N GLN A 418 -29.16 -22.83 -0.48
CA GLN A 418 -30.07 -23.51 0.44
C GLN A 418 -29.87 -23.04 1.88
N GLY A 419 -28.63 -22.91 2.32
CA GLY A 419 -28.29 -22.37 3.62
C GLY A 419 -28.80 -20.95 3.84
N VAL A 420 -28.71 -20.05 2.81
CA VAL A 420 -29.30 -18.72 2.87
C VAL A 420 -30.82 -18.78 3.00
N LYS A 421 -31.50 -19.60 2.18
CA LYS A 421 -32.96 -19.78 2.23
C LYS A 421 -33.44 -20.27 3.59
N SER A 422 -32.73 -21.22 4.20
CA SER A 422 -33.11 -21.82 5.50
C SER A 422 -32.71 -20.98 6.71
N THR A 423 -31.88 -19.95 6.57
CA THR A 423 -31.44 -19.11 7.70
C THR A 423 -32.63 -18.40 8.35
N THR A 424 -32.70 -18.46 9.67
CA THR A 424 -33.75 -17.86 10.50
C THR A 424 -33.24 -16.63 11.26
N ILE A 425 -34.13 -15.82 11.85
CA ILE A 425 -33.78 -14.70 12.73
C ILE A 425 -32.89 -15.20 13.90
N LYS A 426 -33.25 -16.34 14.51
CA LYS A 426 -32.48 -16.99 15.59
C LYS A 426 -31.06 -17.36 15.12
N ASP A 427 -30.93 -17.84 13.87
CA ASP A 427 -29.63 -18.18 13.31
C ASP A 427 -28.75 -16.94 13.16
N VAL A 428 -29.29 -15.81 12.65
CA VAL A 428 -28.53 -14.56 12.50
C VAL A 428 -28.05 -14.06 13.86
N GLN A 429 -28.91 -14.07 14.88
CA GLN A 429 -28.54 -13.66 16.22
C GLN A 429 -27.51 -14.62 16.85
N HIS A 430 -27.70 -15.94 16.66
CA HIS A 430 -26.74 -16.93 17.12
C HIS A 430 -25.35 -16.72 16.54
N VAL A 431 -25.22 -16.54 15.21
CA VAL A 431 -23.92 -16.34 14.59
C VAL A 431 -23.35 -14.97 14.92
N ALA A 432 -24.16 -13.92 15.12
CA ALA A 432 -23.70 -12.62 15.58
C ALA A 432 -23.06 -12.73 16.99
N ASN A 433 -23.70 -13.43 17.91
CA ASN A 433 -23.15 -13.66 19.25
C ASN A 433 -21.89 -14.54 19.23
N LYS A 434 -21.86 -15.56 18.37
CA LYS A 434 -20.77 -16.55 18.31
C LYS A 434 -19.51 -16.02 17.62
N TYR A 435 -19.65 -15.11 16.63
CA TYR A 435 -18.55 -14.73 15.75
C TYR A 435 -18.17 -13.24 15.77
N LEU A 436 -19.02 -12.37 16.31
CA LEU A 436 -18.66 -10.96 16.53
C LEU A 436 -18.20 -10.78 17.98
N HIS A 437 -16.98 -10.31 18.18
CA HIS A 437 -16.31 -10.25 19.47
C HIS A 437 -15.98 -8.80 19.86
N PRO A 438 -16.92 -8.02 20.44
CA PRO A 438 -16.68 -6.63 20.86
C PRO A 438 -15.49 -6.48 21.82
N GLU A 439 -15.26 -7.49 22.66
CA GLU A 439 -14.18 -7.55 23.66
C GLU A 439 -12.77 -7.74 23.03
N ARG A 440 -12.70 -8.06 21.73
CA ARG A 440 -11.45 -8.32 20.99
C ARG A 440 -11.22 -7.37 19.84
N LEU A 441 -12.02 -6.31 19.72
CA LEU A 441 -11.92 -5.37 18.60
C LEU A 441 -10.57 -4.68 18.59
N GLN A 442 -9.88 -4.81 17.49
CA GLN A 442 -8.70 -4.04 17.18
C GLN A 442 -9.14 -2.79 16.42
N ILE A 443 -8.93 -1.64 17.00
CA ILE A 443 -9.26 -0.36 16.40
C ILE A 443 -7.96 0.22 15.84
N LEU A 444 -7.94 0.55 14.56
CA LEU A 444 -6.86 1.29 13.92
C LEU A 444 -7.39 2.61 13.38
N VAL A 445 -6.74 3.70 13.76
CA VAL A 445 -7.02 5.03 13.24
C VAL A 445 -5.79 5.54 12.51
N VAL A 446 -5.98 5.98 11.27
CA VAL A 446 -4.94 6.68 10.50
C VAL A 446 -5.43 8.10 10.27
N GLY A 447 -4.68 9.11 10.71
CA GLY A 447 -5.11 10.50 10.57
C GLY A 447 -4.15 11.51 11.19
N ASN A 448 -4.53 12.77 11.17
CA ASN A 448 -3.73 13.86 11.72
C ASN A 448 -3.91 13.95 13.24
N LYS A 449 -2.79 13.76 13.98
CA LYS A 449 -2.78 13.77 15.47
C LYS A 449 -3.32 15.07 16.05
N ASP A 450 -2.94 16.21 15.47
CA ASP A 450 -3.29 17.52 16.01
C ASP A 450 -4.79 17.81 15.85
N GLN A 451 -5.41 17.30 14.77
CA GLN A 451 -6.85 17.46 14.52
C GLN A 451 -7.71 16.45 15.29
N ILE A 452 -7.20 15.25 15.55
CA ILE A 452 -7.89 14.22 16.32
C ILE A 452 -7.81 14.55 17.83
N GLY A 453 -6.66 15.08 18.28
CA GLY A 453 -6.44 15.42 19.68
C GLY A 453 -6.58 14.19 20.59
N ASP A 454 -7.26 14.40 21.72
CA ASP A 454 -7.42 13.39 22.78
C ASP A 454 -8.59 12.41 22.59
N GLN A 455 -9.31 12.50 21.45
CA GLN A 455 -10.53 11.70 21.22
C GLN A 455 -10.33 10.19 21.41
N LEU A 456 -9.13 9.68 21.19
CA LEU A 456 -8.85 8.24 21.26
C LEU A 456 -8.57 7.75 22.68
N LYS A 457 -8.22 8.62 23.62
CA LYS A 457 -7.84 8.24 25.00
C LYS A 457 -8.96 7.52 25.75
N LYS A 458 -10.23 7.81 25.42
CA LYS A 458 -11.39 7.14 26.06
C LYS A 458 -11.51 5.64 25.77
N TYR A 459 -10.80 5.13 24.76
CA TYR A 459 -10.79 3.70 24.44
C TYR A 459 -9.62 2.95 25.07
N GLY A 460 -8.82 3.60 25.89
CA GLY A 460 -7.68 3.04 26.59
C GLY A 460 -6.34 3.60 26.13
N LYS A 461 -5.26 2.87 26.44
CA LYS A 461 -3.89 3.25 26.04
C LYS A 461 -3.76 3.20 24.53
N VAL A 462 -3.48 4.34 23.90
CA VAL A 462 -3.27 4.45 22.45
C VAL A 462 -1.88 3.94 22.08
N ASN A 463 -1.82 2.90 21.28
CA ASN A 463 -0.57 2.36 20.73
C ASN A 463 -0.24 3.08 19.42
N THR A 464 0.88 3.79 19.35
CA THR A 464 1.33 4.42 18.10
C THR A 464 2.07 3.40 17.25
N ILE A 465 1.68 3.32 15.97
CA ILE A 465 2.33 2.47 14.97
C ILE A 465 3.20 3.35 14.08
N ASP A 466 4.49 3.04 14.03
CA ASP A 466 5.43 3.64 13.09
C ASP A 466 5.29 2.96 11.72
N ILE A 467 5.07 3.76 10.68
CA ILE A 467 4.98 3.34 9.28
C ILE A 467 6.21 3.75 8.46
N SER A 468 7.28 4.17 9.09
CA SER A 468 8.53 4.47 8.39
C SER A 468 8.94 3.29 7.50
N ILE A 469 9.51 3.60 6.34
CA ILE A 469 9.94 2.58 5.38
C ILE A 469 11.40 2.27 5.66
N PRO A 470 11.74 1.04 6.15
CA PRO A 470 13.12 0.67 6.45
C PRO A 470 14.01 0.80 5.21
N GLN A 471 15.16 1.42 5.35
CA GLN A 471 16.16 1.50 4.30
C GLN A 471 17.07 0.26 4.32
N PRO A 472 17.69 -0.11 3.18
CA PRO A 472 18.64 -1.21 3.14
C PRO A 472 19.77 -1.02 4.17
N GLY A 473 20.05 -2.06 4.96
CA GLY A 473 21.06 -2.02 6.01
C GLY A 473 20.57 -1.48 7.38
N GLU A 474 19.38 -0.90 7.47
CA GLU A 474 18.82 -0.45 8.76
C GLU A 474 18.36 -1.60 9.67
N ASN A 475 17.92 -2.73 9.10
CA ASN A 475 17.45 -3.89 9.87
C ASN A 475 18.55 -4.62 10.65
N ASN A 476 19.82 -4.37 10.33
CA ASN A 476 20.96 -4.92 11.09
C ASN A 476 21.42 -4.00 12.25
N LYS A 477 20.90 -2.78 12.33
CA LYS A 477 21.11 -1.96 13.53
C LYS A 477 20.12 -2.45 14.58
N LYS A 478 20.60 -3.21 15.59
CA LYS A 478 19.86 -3.43 16.84
C LYS A 478 19.28 -2.07 17.23
N VAL A 479 18.00 -2.02 17.60
CA VAL A 479 17.43 -0.83 18.27
C VAL A 479 18.29 -0.62 19.51
N VAL A 480 19.27 0.22 19.38
CA VAL A 480 20.11 0.63 20.51
C VAL A 480 19.18 1.48 21.36
N LYS A 481 18.82 0.98 22.52
CA LYS A 481 18.08 1.77 23.50
C LYS A 481 18.96 2.96 23.82
N GLY A 482 18.57 4.16 23.37
CA GLY A 482 19.39 5.35 23.54
C GLY A 482 19.63 5.64 25.01
N ASP A 483 20.83 6.10 25.32
CA ASP A 483 21.17 6.62 26.64
C ASP A 483 20.93 8.14 26.65
N ALA A 484 19.84 8.57 27.27
CA ALA A 484 19.46 9.97 27.32
C ALA A 484 20.43 10.78 28.20
N ALA A 485 20.94 10.22 29.31
CA ALA A 485 21.86 10.91 30.22
C ALA A 485 23.23 11.17 29.54
N LYS A 486 23.78 10.15 28.88
CA LYS A 486 25.01 10.30 28.09
C LYS A 486 24.78 11.20 26.88
N GLY A 487 23.63 11.08 26.20
CA GLY A 487 23.24 11.93 25.08
C GLY A 487 23.23 13.40 25.48
N LYS A 488 22.61 13.74 26.62
CA LYS A 488 22.58 15.11 27.16
C LYS A 488 23.98 15.65 27.46
N LYS A 489 24.80 14.84 28.15
CA LYS A 489 26.20 15.23 28.46
C LYS A 489 27.02 15.50 27.20
N LEU A 490 26.86 14.70 26.15
CA LEU A 490 27.58 14.89 24.89
C LEU A 490 27.07 16.10 24.11
N LEU A 491 25.74 16.34 24.09
CA LEU A 491 25.17 17.51 23.44
C LEU A 491 25.60 18.81 24.14
N ASP A 492 25.65 18.84 25.49
CA ASP A 492 26.13 19.98 26.28
C ASP A 492 27.61 20.24 25.98
N LYS A 493 28.44 19.19 25.86
CA LYS A 493 29.85 19.33 25.46
C LYS A 493 29.99 19.90 24.06
N MET A 494 29.21 19.40 23.10
CA MET A 494 29.18 19.94 21.74
C MET A 494 28.79 21.43 21.75
N ALA A 495 27.73 21.78 22.48
CA ALA A 495 27.27 23.16 22.56
C ALA A 495 28.37 24.11 23.10
N ASN A 496 29.07 23.71 24.16
CA ASN A 496 30.17 24.47 24.72
C ASN A 496 31.43 24.50 23.84
N ALA A 497 31.63 23.46 23.02
CA ALA A 497 32.74 23.42 22.06
C ALA A 497 32.50 24.33 20.85
N VAL A 498 31.23 24.44 20.41
CA VAL A 498 30.83 25.23 19.24
C VAL A 498 30.60 26.69 19.58
N ILE A 499 30.03 26.99 20.77
CA ILE A 499 29.70 28.36 21.20
C ILE A 499 30.32 28.59 22.58
N LYS A 500 31.15 29.63 22.73
CA LYS A 500 31.67 30.01 24.03
C LYS A 500 30.56 30.55 24.92
N ARG A 501 30.61 30.21 26.22
CA ARG A 501 29.52 30.50 27.19
C ARG A 501 29.26 31.96 27.45
N ASP A 502 30.22 32.84 27.14
CA ASP A 502 30.19 34.28 27.40
C ASP A 502 29.64 35.11 26.22
N ILE A 503 29.03 34.45 25.23
CA ILE A 503 28.51 35.11 24.04
C ILE A 503 27.00 34.96 23.96
N ASP A 504 26.33 36.11 23.82
CA ASP A 504 24.93 36.17 23.39
C ASP A 504 24.91 36.18 21.85
N LEU A 505 24.67 35.00 21.25
CA LEU A 505 24.68 34.83 19.81
C LEU A 505 23.33 35.21 19.21
N ASN A 506 23.24 36.41 18.63
CA ASN A 506 22.03 36.92 17.99
C ASN A 506 22.05 36.71 16.46
N SER A 507 23.23 36.78 15.84
CA SER A 507 23.35 36.53 14.40
C SER A 507 24.65 35.80 14.05
N LEU A 508 24.60 35.04 12.95
CA LEU A 508 25.78 34.39 12.33
C LEU A 508 25.70 34.55 10.82
N THR A 509 26.67 35.23 10.25
CA THR A 509 26.81 35.39 8.80
C THR A 509 27.98 34.55 8.28
N VAL A 510 27.69 33.67 7.33
CA VAL A 510 28.69 32.79 6.68
C VAL A 510 28.75 33.10 5.20
N SER A 511 29.97 33.35 4.69
CA SER A 511 30.19 33.71 3.27
C SER A 511 31.22 32.79 2.64
N GLY A 512 30.99 32.37 1.41
CA GLY A 512 31.88 31.47 0.69
C GLY A 512 31.41 31.10 -0.71
N LYS A 513 31.96 30.01 -1.22
CA LYS A 513 31.61 29.43 -2.52
C LYS A 513 31.08 28.00 -2.33
N ILE A 514 30.07 27.66 -3.09
CA ILE A 514 29.53 26.30 -3.13
C ILE A 514 29.68 25.76 -4.56
N THR A 515 30.40 24.65 -4.69
CA THR A 515 30.53 23.91 -5.96
C THR A 515 29.53 22.76 -5.95
N GLN A 516 28.60 22.74 -6.90
CA GLN A 516 27.56 21.73 -7.03
C GLN A 516 27.77 20.89 -8.28
N SER A 517 27.54 19.60 -8.22
CA SER A 517 27.52 18.70 -9.37
C SER A 517 26.05 18.43 -9.79
N GLN A 518 25.68 18.91 -10.99
CA GLN A 518 24.36 18.69 -11.57
C GLN A 518 24.51 18.20 -13.01
N ALA A 519 23.92 17.01 -13.31
CA ALA A 519 23.96 16.39 -14.64
C ALA A 519 25.38 16.24 -15.25
N GLY A 520 26.39 15.97 -14.40
CA GLY A 520 27.78 15.80 -14.85
C GLY A 520 28.57 17.10 -15.01
N GLN A 521 27.94 18.28 -14.85
CA GLN A 521 28.62 19.57 -14.87
C GLN A 521 28.83 20.10 -13.45
N GLN A 522 30.01 20.67 -13.19
CA GLN A 522 30.30 21.38 -11.95
C GLN A 522 29.98 22.88 -12.13
N ARG A 523 29.23 23.42 -11.16
CA ARG A 523 28.90 24.83 -11.11
C ARG A 523 29.26 25.38 -9.75
N THR A 524 30.08 26.44 -9.75
CA THR A 524 30.47 27.17 -8.54
C THR A 524 29.67 28.45 -8.43
N ILE A 525 29.04 28.67 -7.26
CA ILE A 525 28.26 29.88 -6.95
C ILE A 525 28.80 30.51 -5.67
N SER A 526 28.81 31.82 -5.58
CA SER A 526 29.10 32.54 -4.34
C SER A 526 27.82 32.68 -3.53
N THR A 527 27.91 32.46 -2.23
CA THR A 527 26.75 32.53 -1.30
C THR A 527 27.15 33.28 -0.03
N THR A 528 26.19 34.01 0.51
CA THR A 528 26.23 34.55 1.87
C THR A 528 24.95 34.14 2.55
N MET A 529 25.05 33.51 3.73
CA MET A 529 23.94 33.09 4.55
C MET A 529 24.02 33.80 5.90
N THR A 530 22.99 34.51 6.27
CA THR A 530 22.83 35.17 7.58
C THR A 530 21.68 34.50 8.34
N VAL A 531 21.98 34.03 9.54
CA VAL A 531 20.99 33.51 10.48
C VAL A 531 20.82 34.52 11.58
N ASN A 532 19.61 35.02 11.78
CA ASN A 532 19.22 35.82 12.95
C ASN A 532 18.42 34.93 13.90
N TYR A 533 19.02 34.57 14.98
CA TYR A 533 18.43 33.66 15.95
C TYR A 533 17.28 34.32 16.74
N PRO A 534 16.18 33.60 17.07
CA PRO A 534 16.04 32.15 16.85
C PRO A 534 15.31 31.76 15.56
N ASP A 535 14.73 32.67 14.77
CA ASP A 535 13.66 32.34 13.83
C ASP A 535 13.78 32.94 12.40
N ALA A 536 14.91 33.58 12.08
CA ALA A 536 15.09 34.13 10.74
C ALA A 536 16.37 33.64 10.05
N ILE A 537 16.29 33.40 8.75
CA ILE A 537 17.42 33.03 7.89
C ILE A 537 17.29 33.73 6.55
N GLU A 538 18.41 34.27 6.08
CA GLU A 538 18.54 34.92 4.78
C GLU A 538 19.70 34.30 4.02
N GLN A 539 19.52 34.10 2.72
CA GLN A 539 20.54 33.56 1.86
C GLN A 539 20.62 34.38 0.57
N THR A 540 21.78 34.95 0.28
CA THR A 540 22.07 35.61 -0.99
C THR A 540 22.95 34.69 -1.85
N ILE A 541 22.52 34.46 -3.08
CA ILE A 541 23.19 33.59 -4.05
C ILE A 541 23.54 34.45 -5.28
N GLN A 542 24.80 34.48 -5.65
CA GLN A 542 25.22 35.12 -6.88
C GLN A 542 25.13 34.13 -8.04
N THR A 543 24.23 34.37 -8.98
CA THR A 543 24.07 33.58 -10.20
C THR A 543 24.58 34.32 -11.42
N ALA A 544 24.69 33.65 -12.57
CA ALA A 544 25.03 34.27 -13.85
C ALA A 544 24.01 35.33 -14.29
N MET A 545 22.74 35.21 -13.83
CA MET A 545 21.65 36.14 -14.13
C MET A 545 21.45 37.24 -13.06
N GLY A 546 22.38 37.37 -12.09
CA GLY A 546 22.31 38.36 -11.02
C GLY A 546 22.15 37.73 -9.61
N LYS A 547 21.87 38.60 -8.64
CA LYS A 547 21.69 38.17 -7.22
C LYS A 547 20.29 37.68 -6.99
N VAL A 548 20.19 36.55 -6.32
CA VAL A 548 18.94 36.02 -5.78
C VAL A 548 19.04 36.05 -4.26
N HIS A 549 18.06 36.67 -3.61
CA HIS A 549 17.98 36.76 -2.16
C HIS A 549 16.75 35.98 -1.70
N LEU A 550 16.96 35.02 -0.81
CA LEU A 550 15.94 34.18 -0.19
C LEU A 550 15.89 34.55 1.29
N SER A 551 14.69 34.73 1.84
CA SER A 551 14.54 34.99 3.27
C SER A 551 13.39 34.15 3.85
N TYR A 552 13.53 33.83 5.13
CA TYR A 552 12.46 33.26 5.96
C TYR A 552 12.50 33.98 7.30
N LYS A 553 11.38 34.64 7.65
CA LYS A 553 11.22 35.38 8.92
C LYS A 553 9.73 35.38 9.31
N ASN A 554 9.44 35.24 10.59
CA ASN A 554 8.06 35.31 11.13
C ASN A 554 7.07 34.39 10.39
N GLY A 555 7.50 33.18 10.05
CA GLY A 555 6.63 32.20 9.35
C GLY A 555 6.47 32.43 7.85
N LYS A 556 7.03 33.48 7.28
CA LYS A 556 6.90 33.84 5.85
C LYS A 556 8.23 33.68 5.13
N GLY A 557 8.18 33.04 3.95
CA GLY A 557 9.33 32.97 3.04
C GLY A 557 9.16 33.90 1.86
N THR A 558 10.22 34.67 1.50
CA THR A 558 10.23 35.52 0.31
C THR A 558 11.48 35.31 -0.55
N MET A 559 11.37 35.62 -1.83
CA MET A 559 12.46 35.59 -2.78
C MET A 559 12.50 36.93 -3.54
N LYS A 560 13.68 37.55 -3.60
CA LYS A 560 13.92 38.76 -4.41
C LYS A 560 14.94 38.46 -5.50
N ALA A 561 14.54 38.63 -6.75
CA ALA A 561 15.40 38.45 -7.93
C ALA A 561 15.06 39.50 -8.98
N GLY A 562 16.08 40.12 -9.62
CA GLY A 562 15.89 41.18 -10.64
C GLY A 562 15.07 42.38 -10.11
N GLY A 563 15.21 42.73 -8.82
CA GLY A 563 14.47 43.84 -8.20
C GLY A 563 13.04 43.51 -7.74
N GLN A 564 12.46 42.38 -8.14
CA GLN A 564 11.11 41.97 -7.76
C GLN A 564 11.15 41.02 -6.57
N GLU A 565 10.25 41.26 -5.59
CA GLU A 565 10.05 40.40 -4.44
C GLU A 565 8.73 39.65 -4.60
N ARG A 566 8.76 38.33 -4.29
CA ARG A 566 7.60 37.45 -4.34
C ARG A 566 7.65 36.37 -3.23
N PRO A 567 6.51 35.85 -2.79
CA PRO A 567 6.48 34.78 -1.82
C PRO A 567 7.23 33.54 -2.35
N LEU A 568 7.93 32.86 -1.47
CA LEU A 568 8.49 31.54 -1.76
C LEU A 568 7.37 30.49 -1.85
N PRO A 569 7.49 29.50 -2.74
CA PRO A 569 6.66 28.31 -2.69
C PRO A 569 6.71 27.69 -1.27
N PRO A 570 5.57 27.19 -0.74
CA PRO A 570 5.50 26.69 0.65
C PRO A 570 6.60 25.69 1.01
N GLN A 571 6.94 24.80 0.08
CA GLN A 571 7.99 23.80 0.31
C GLN A 571 9.40 24.43 0.39
N MET A 572 9.68 25.47 -0.37
CA MET A 572 10.97 26.18 -0.28
C MET A 572 11.09 26.95 1.04
N ALA A 573 10.01 27.61 1.46
CA ALA A 573 9.97 28.28 2.77
C ALA A 573 10.18 27.28 3.93
N LYS A 574 9.53 26.11 3.85
CA LYS A 574 9.74 25.01 4.80
C LYS A 574 11.19 24.50 4.81
N ASN A 575 11.82 24.42 3.66
CA ASN A 575 13.23 24.01 3.54
C ASN A 575 14.17 25.01 4.20
N LEU A 576 13.97 26.33 4.00
CA LEU A 576 14.78 27.36 4.68
C LEU A 576 14.63 27.29 6.19
N LYS A 577 13.39 27.19 6.70
CA LYS A 577 13.13 26.97 8.13
C LYS A 577 13.86 25.73 8.66
N SER A 578 13.79 24.64 7.91
CA SER A 578 14.46 23.39 8.31
C SER A 578 15.99 23.53 8.31
N THR A 579 16.57 24.30 7.36
CA THR A 579 18.01 24.59 7.34
C THR A 579 18.44 25.37 8.56
N LEU A 580 17.65 26.36 8.96
CA LEU A 580 17.89 27.12 10.20
C LEU A 580 17.87 26.16 11.42
N ASN A 581 16.79 25.44 11.64
CA ASN A 581 16.55 24.69 12.87
C ASN A 581 17.45 23.46 13.03
N ARG A 582 17.89 22.85 11.90
CA ARG A 582 18.77 21.65 11.90
C ARG A 582 20.25 21.99 11.87
N SER A 583 20.62 23.27 11.78
CA SER A 583 22.02 23.66 11.87
C SER A 583 22.58 23.27 13.25
N PHE A 584 23.81 22.78 13.29
CA PHE A 584 24.43 22.37 14.56
C PHE A 584 24.57 23.56 15.53
N VAL A 585 24.66 24.79 15.03
CA VAL A 585 24.67 26.02 15.86
C VAL A 585 23.29 26.23 16.51
N SER A 586 22.18 26.10 15.75
CA SER A 586 20.82 26.18 16.33
C SER A 586 20.56 25.05 17.33
N ILE A 587 21.06 23.87 17.06
CA ILE A 587 20.98 22.72 18.00
C ILE A 587 21.78 23.02 19.26
N ALA A 588 22.97 23.63 19.15
CA ALA A 588 23.78 24.03 20.30
C ALA A 588 23.09 25.10 21.16
N LEU A 589 22.50 26.12 20.55
CA LEU A 589 21.71 27.16 21.25
C LEU A 589 20.49 26.59 21.99
N ASN A 590 19.91 25.52 21.48
CA ASN A 590 18.72 24.89 22.06
C ASN A 590 19.04 23.60 22.83
N ALA A 591 20.29 23.29 23.13
CA ALA A 591 20.71 22.04 23.75
C ALA A 591 19.96 21.72 25.04
N GLY A 592 19.66 22.74 25.85
CA GLY A 592 18.89 22.60 27.11
C GLY A 592 17.41 22.23 26.93
N LYS A 593 16.84 22.45 25.71
CA LYS A 593 15.43 22.18 25.39
C LYS A 593 15.22 20.88 24.62
N LEU A 594 16.30 20.26 24.11
CA LEU A 594 16.26 19.06 23.31
C LEU A 594 16.40 17.81 24.17
N ASN A 595 15.85 16.68 23.68
CA ASN A 595 15.92 15.38 24.33
C ASN A 595 16.87 14.45 23.53
N PRO A 596 18.20 14.62 23.65
CA PRO A 596 19.17 13.85 22.90
C PRO A 596 19.24 12.39 23.38
N GLN A 597 19.61 11.50 22.44
CA GLN A 597 19.86 10.09 22.73
C GLN A 597 21.25 9.70 22.21
N PHE A 598 22.12 9.20 23.07
CA PHE A 598 23.37 8.57 22.64
C PHE A 598 23.07 7.17 22.11
N LEU A 599 23.45 6.89 20.88
CA LEU A 599 23.15 5.64 20.19
C LEU A 599 24.36 4.69 20.03
N GLY A 600 25.50 5.04 20.63
CA GLY A 600 26.73 4.28 20.47
C GLY A 600 27.80 5.07 19.72
N THR A 601 28.78 4.34 19.18
CA THR A 601 29.84 4.91 18.35
C THR A 601 29.69 4.45 16.91
N GLU A 602 30.06 5.28 15.95
CA GLU A 602 30.05 4.97 14.51
C GLU A 602 31.42 5.25 13.92
N LYS A 603 31.91 4.31 13.10
CA LYS A 603 33.17 4.48 12.35
C LYS A 603 32.84 5.02 10.97
N VAL A 604 33.37 6.20 10.65
CA VAL A 604 33.31 6.80 9.30
C VAL A 604 34.75 6.95 8.84
N ASP A 605 35.07 6.32 7.71
CA ASP A 605 36.43 6.21 7.18
C ASP A 605 37.41 5.64 8.23
N LYS A 606 38.40 6.43 8.65
CA LYS A 606 39.41 6.03 9.65
C LYS A 606 39.08 6.44 11.09
N ASN A 607 38.06 7.27 11.30
CA ASN A 607 37.71 7.90 12.56
C ASN A 607 36.50 7.25 13.21
N THR A 608 36.45 7.25 14.54
CA THR A 608 35.30 6.77 15.34
C THR A 608 34.69 7.95 16.07
N TYR A 609 33.37 8.13 15.93
CA TYR A 609 32.60 9.24 16.47
C TYR A 609 31.56 8.79 17.48
N ASP A 610 31.26 9.61 18.48
CA ASP A 610 30.11 9.45 19.35
C ASP A 610 28.84 9.86 18.60
N GLN A 611 27.84 8.96 18.57
CA GLN A 611 26.61 9.14 17.83
C GLN A 611 25.49 9.68 18.75
N VAL A 612 25.05 10.92 18.50
CA VAL A 612 23.96 11.58 19.26
C VAL A 612 22.81 11.92 18.32
N SER A 613 21.63 11.42 18.61
CA SER A 613 20.38 11.76 17.89
C SER A 613 19.59 12.82 18.65
N VAL A 614 19.13 13.85 17.93
CA VAL A 614 18.23 14.87 18.44
C VAL A 614 17.03 15.02 17.51
N ASN A 615 15.81 15.14 18.07
CA ASN A 615 14.63 15.39 17.26
C ASN A 615 14.43 16.91 17.11
N VAL A 616 14.45 17.39 15.88
CA VAL A 616 14.25 18.80 15.51
C VAL A 616 13.07 18.89 14.54
N ASP A 617 12.00 19.54 14.93
CA ASP A 617 10.77 19.69 14.14
C ASP A 617 10.24 18.37 13.56
N GLY A 618 10.26 17.28 14.35
CA GLY A 618 9.79 15.97 13.94
C GLY A 618 10.75 15.21 13.01
N THR A 619 11.98 15.72 12.83
CA THR A 619 13.05 15.04 12.09
C THR A 619 14.19 14.68 13.04
N ASP A 620 14.63 13.43 13.01
CA ASP A 620 15.81 13.02 13.74
C ASP A 620 17.06 13.47 13.01
N VAL A 621 17.84 14.31 13.69
CA VAL A 621 19.15 14.78 13.26
C VAL A 621 20.20 13.99 14.03
N MET A 622 21.04 13.28 13.32
CA MET A 622 22.15 12.54 13.84
C MET A 622 23.42 13.38 13.80
N LEU A 623 24.04 13.59 14.96
CA LEU A 623 25.31 14.26 15.11
C LEU A 623 26.38 13.21 15.40
N LEU A 624 27.42 13.13 14.59
CA LEU A 624 28.61 12.33 14.84
C LEU A 624 29.68 13.27 15.41
N LEU A 625 29.91 13.15 16.72
CA LEU A 625 30.78 14.03 17.48
C LEU A 625 32.20 13.42 17.57
N ASP A 626 33.20 14.17 17.27
CA ASP A 626 34.58 13.78 17.55
C ASP A 626 34.78 13.65 19.07
N PRO A 627 35.29 12.54 19.57
CA PRO A 627 35.38 12.28 21.02
C PRO A 627 36.36 13.18 21.76
N LYS A 628 37.25 13.90 21.05
CA LYS A 628 38.26 14.81 21.62
C LYS A 628 37.80 16.26 21.59
N THR A 629 37.34 16.72 20.44
CA THR A 629 36.94 18.12 20.21
C THR A 629 35.47 18.36 20.48
N TYR A 630 34.62 17.32 20.45
CA TYR A 630 33.16 17.37 20.46
C TYR A 630 32.54 18.12 19.28
N TYR A 631 33.31 18.41 18.24
CA TYR A 631 32.78 19.01 17.03
C TYR A 631 31.90 18.03 16.27
N PRO A 632 30.77 18.48 15.70
CA PRO A 632 29.89 17.65 14.87
C PRO A 632 30.48 17.48 13.46
N GLU A 633 31.44 16.57 13.35
CA GLU A 633 32.16 16.28 12.09
C GLU A 633 31.22 15.78 10.99
N VAL A 634 30.15 15.05 11.35
CA VAL A 634 29.11 14.66 10.41
C VAL A 634 27.74 14.98 11.01
N THR A 635 26.89 15.62 10.19
CA THR A 635 25.50 15.85 10.51
C THR A 635 24.63 15.12 9.47
N ARG A 636 23.78 14.19 9.92
CA ARG A 636 22.96 13.34 9.04
C ARG A 636 21.49 13.50 9.35
N TYR A 637 20.63 13.66 8.33
CA TYR A 637 19.16 13.73 8.49
C TYR A 637 18.45 13.30 7.22
N LYS A 638 17.14 13.01 7.33
CA LYS A 638 16.29 12.73 6.17
C LYS A 638 15.60 14.00 5.68
N GLN A 639 15.57 14.22 4.38
CA GLN A 639 14.95 15.37 3.73
C GLN A 639 14.15 14.94 2.50
N PHE A 640 12.95 15.49 2.31
CA PHE A 640 12.19 15.30 1.08
C PHE A 640 12.73 16.22 -0.03
N LEU A 641 13.12 15.63 -1.15
CA LEU A 641 13.54 16.39 -2.35
C LEU A 641 12.40 16.39 -3.37
N PRO A 642 11.72 17.54 -3.60
CA PRO A 642 10.61 17.65 -4.56
C PRO A 642 11.02 17.30 -5.99
N SER A 643 12.24 17.65 -6.40
CA SER A 643 12.80 17.36 -7.73
C SER A 643 12.97 15.86 -8.02
N GLN A 644 13.01 15.03 -6.98
CA GLN A 644 13.14 13.57 -7.09
C GLN A 644 11.88 12.84 -6.58
N GLY A 645 10.92 13.55 -6.00
CA GLY A 645 9.70 13.00 -5.44
C GLY A 645 9.92 11.99 -4.31
N LYS A 646 11.08 12.01 -3.64
CA LYS A 646 11.46 11.04 -2.62
C LYS A 646 12.16 11.67 -1.42
N GLN A 647 12.14 10.95 -0.31
CA GLN A 647 12.96 11.25 0.85
C GLN A 647 14.39 10.72 0.61
N VAL A 648 15.38 11.55 0.89
CA VAL A 648 16.81 11.24 0.75
C VAL A 648 17.51 11.40 2.08
N THR A 649 18.62 10.70 2.25
CA THR A 649 19.53 10.94 3.36
C THR A 649 20.54 12.02 2.95
N VAL A 650 20.58 13.10 3.71
CA VAL A 650 21.57 14.17 3.57
C VAL A 650 22.61 14.01 4.66
N GLU A 651 23.88 14.00 4.28
CA GLU A 651 25.02 14.02 5.19
C GLU A 651 25.91 15.21 4.89
N ASN A 652 26.19 16.01 5.89
CA ASN A 652 27.17 17.10 5.80
C ASN A 652 28.41 16.69 6.58
N HIS A 653 29.52 16.53 5.89
CA HIS A 653 30.84 16.28 6.46
C HIS A 653 31.54 17.62 6.61
N ASN A 654 31.87 17.98 7.85
CA ASN A 654 32.42 19.27 8.25
C ASN A 654 33.92 19.12 8.56
N SER A 655 34.72 20.07 8.13
CA SER A 655 36.16 20.10 8.40
C SER A 655 36.71 21.56 8.34
N ASP A 656 38.01 21.75 8.61
CA ASP A 656 38.66 23.05 8.67
C ASP A 656 37.95 24.01 9.64
N TRP A 657 37.83 23.58 10.89
CA TRP A 657 37.15 24.36 11.93
C TRP A 657 37.95 25.60 12.35
N LYS A 658 37.29 26.75 12.33
CA LYS A 658 37.87 28.02 12.74
C LYS A 658 37.01 28.72 13.79
N THR A 659 37.65 29.50 14.64
CA THR A 659 36.98 30.27 15.68
C THR A 659 36.96 31.74 15.29
N ASN A 660 35.79 32.37 15.30
CA ASN A 660 35.65 33.82 15.17
C ASN A 660 34.50 34.31 16.04
N GLY A 661 34.65 35.44 16.73
CA GLY A 661 33.61 36.01 17.58
C GLY A 661 33.09 35.03 18.64
N GLY A 662 33.90 34.04 19.06
CA GLY A 662 33.53 32.99 20.04
C GLY A 662 32.66 31.87 19.50
N VAL A 663 32.39 31.81 18.19
CA VAL A 663 31.72 30.70 17.53
C VAL A 663 32.76 29.91 16.73
N VAL A 664 32.71 28.56 16.85
CA VAL A 664 33.51 27.64 16.04
C VAL A 664 32.67 27.14 14.87
N TYR A 665 33.17 27.36 13.64
CA TYR A 665 32.42 27.02 12.42
C TYR A 665 33.34 26.32 11.40
N PRO A 666 32.87 25.28 10.67
CA PRO A 666 33.66 24.60 9.66
C PRO A 666 33.78 25.49 8.42
N HIS A 667 35.00 25.60 7.87
CA HIS A 667 35.25 26.31 6.64
C HIS A 667 35.15 25.41 5.40
N THR A 668 35.15 24.11 5.57
CA THR A 668 34.87 23.14 4.51
C THR A 668 33.69 22.26 4.89
N GLN A 669 32.71 22.13 4.00
CA GLN A 669 31.59 21.24 4.16
C GLN A 669 31.31 20.46 2.88
N VAL A 670 31.33 19.13 2.95
CA VAL A 670 30.97 18.26 1.83
C VAL A 670 29.57 17.69 2.08
N THR A 671 28.63 17.94 1.19
CA THR A 671 27.28 17.42 1.28
C THR A 671 27.12 16.19 0.39
N LEU A 672 26.77 15.08 1.01
CA LEU A 672 26.36 13.84 0.33
C LEU A 672 24.84 13.70 0.34
N VAL A 673 24.28 13.18 -0.74
CA VAL A 673 22.86 12.82 -0.84
C VAL A 673 22.78 11.36 -1.28
N ASP A 674 22.20 10.52 -0.44
CA ASP A 674 22.19 9.05 -0.60
C ASP A 674 23.61 8.50 -0.86
N GLY A 675 24.59 8.98 -0.08
CA GLY A 675 26.01 8.58 -0.17
C GLY A 675 26.79 9.12 -1.36
N LYS A 676 26.18 9.97 -2.22
CA LYS A 676 26.86 10.56 -3.38
C LYS A 676 27.14 12.03 -3.16
N LYS A 677 28.38 12.49 -3.38
CA LYS A 677 28.76 13.91 -3.28
C LYS A 677 27.92 14.76 -4.23
N ARG A 678 27.24 15.76 -3.69
CA ARG A 678 26.38 16.71 -4.43
C ARG A 678 26.89 18.13 -4.40
N ALA A 679 27.49 18.52 -3.29
CA ALA A 679 28.03 19.85 -3.14
C ALA A 679 29.27 19.83 -2.25
N GLU A 680 30.13 20.85 -2.45
CA GLU A 680 31.22 21.19 -1.56
C GLU A 680 31.20 22.68 -1.33
N ALA A 681 31.15 23.10 -0.08
CA ALA A 681 31.21 24.49 0.33
C ALA A 681 32.60 24.79 0.87
N ASP A 682 33.20 25.91 0.40
CA ASP A 682 34.41 26.52 0.91
C ASP A 682 34.04 27.91 1.46
N TYR A 683 33.86 27.98 2.79
CA TYR A 683 33.50 29.19 3.49
C TYR A 683 34.75 30.04 3.77
N LYS A 684 34.77 31.27 3.28
CA LYS A 684 35.90 32.18 3.43
C LYS A 684 35.89 32.88 4.79
N SER A 685 34.70 33.13 5.32
CA SER A 685 34.55 33.80 6.60
C SER A 685 33.22 33.42 7.27
N HIS A 686 33.22 33.47 8.59
CA HIS A 686 32.00 33.61 9.40
C HIS A 686 32.15 34.79 10.36
N LYS A 687 31.04 35.49 10.61
CA LYS A 687 30.97 36.69 11.43
C LYS A 687 29.82 36.56 12.40
N VAL A 688 30.02 37.04 13.62
CA VAL A 688 29.09 36.88 14.74
C VAL A 688 28.58 38.26 15.14
N ASN A 689 27.24 38.39 15.30
CA ASN A 689 26.54 39.60 15.74
C ASN A 689 26.85 40.86 14.89
N GLU A 690 27.03 40.68 13.58
CA GLU A 690 27.16 41.76 12.60
C GLU A 690 25.90 41.92 11.72
#